data_9ffbac0108f4199e685e0c299d1a4c24
#
_entry.id   9ffbac0108f4199e685e0c299d1a4c24
#
_cell.length_a   1.000
_cell.length_b   1.000
_cell.length_c   1.000
_cell.angle_alpha   90.00
_cell.angle_beta   90.00
_cell.angle_gamma   90.00
#
_symmetry.space_group_name_H-M   'P 1'
#
loop_
_entity.id
_entity.type
_entity.pdbx_description
1 polymer ?
#
loop_
_entity_poly.entity_id
_entity_poly.type
_entity_poly.pdbx_seq_one_letter_code
_entity_poly.pdbx_strand_id
1 'polypeptide(L)'
;MTIESTSPSTTSDVTADDADDAAATAAAAAADRAGEKIVLPEAPADLRADLEAGRPVAWSEPLAIRTYAAGDPSAYPMYLDRRVYQGSSGTVYPIPFTEQIADHAEVRNWQAIHLENAYLRLVVLPELGGRIHIGYDKTTDYDFFYRNNVIKPALVGLAGPWISGGVEFNWPQHHRPGTTTPVESSIEHGADGSVTVWCADHDPFARMAGQHGVRLRPDSSVIEVVVRLHNRTSERQTFLWWANVAARVNDGYQSFFPEDVRYVADHARRAITAFPRADRPYYGVDYPALAEEDPGADRIDFYRNIPVPTSYMVVDSQQDFFGGYDHAEQAGFVHWAERRLSPGKKQWTWGDAPFGHAWDAQLTDSDGPYVELMAGVYTDNQPDFSWLRPGETKVFSQYWYPIPGIGAAHQATPDAAVHVTRESPFEARFATTAPRPGARLRVREGDRMITERTADLAPGRVETLPFERVGDSTVVELLDRDGSLLVRWTPPTAADGEPPVAEEPATPDGIGTVEELYLTGLHLSQYRHPTRSPLPYWRAALERDPGDIRTNLALAEREYRAGQYDSCLGRVEVALARLTRRNENPLDAEAFYLAGLALGRLGRDLEAEARFGKAGWDGSWAAAAGFELAASLTRRGRRRAALRVLDTLDGVVGHDSRRVVLRAVLLHETGRPAEALEVLREELAAEPLNPTVRTLLGMPLPADPGLMLDVALDLRAAGAREKALEVLDQLVTAPVSAAGNVAPVAHYVAAGLRERMGEPNRAAAHRRLARSGDTTWAFPFGLDAHDALVESLAVEPDDATAHSLLGMLLYAHGRRREARDHWERAISLGADDPVLLRNAGLAAYTIAHDDDTAWERYRQAVDRAPGAARLRYEQDQLAARLGHPAADRLARLDEHREVVLARDDLTIEYAELLIAEGRAEEAYDLLTSRSFHPWEGGEGRALQAWDRARAALG
;
A
#
# COMPACT_ATOMS: atom_id res chain seq x y z
N MET A 1 -41.28 -13.50 20.63
CA MET A 1 -41.21 -14.64 21.53
C MET A 1 -39.88 -14.52 22.26
N THR A 2 -39.95 -13.99 23.45
CA THR A 2 -38.81 -13.60 24.32
C THR A 2 -38.37 -14.86 25.08
N ILE A 3 -37.09 -15.15 25.08
CA ILE A 3 -36.50 -16.14 25.97
C ILE A 3 -35.51 -15.39 26.86
N GLU A 4 -35.92 -15.26 28.14
CA GLU A 4 -35.06 -14.82 29.22
C GLU A 4 -34.02 -15.91 29.54
N SER A 5 -32.76 -15.52 29.72
CA SER A 5 -31.77 -16.34 30.41
C SER A 5 -31.15 -15.52 31.54
N THR A 6 -31.35 -16.02 32.73
CA THR A 6 -30.84 -15.53 34.01
C THR A 6 -29.33 -15.71 34.10
N SER A 7 -28.63 -14.60 34.42
CA SER A 7 -27.23 -14.58 34.85
C SER A 7 -27.14 -14.61 36.38
N PRO A 8 -26.11 -15.21 36.98
CA PRO A 8 -25.69 -14.87 38.31
C PRO A 8 -24.57 -13.82 38.28
N SER A 9 -24.83 -12.71 38.92
CA SER A 9 -23.87 -11.65 39.21
C SER A 9 -22.94 -12.04 40.34
N THR A 10 -21.65 -11.89 40.13
CA THR A 10 -20.67 -11.58 41.18
C THR A 10 -19.78 -10.50 40.67
N THR A 11 -20.15 -9.26 40.95
CA THR A 11 -19.30 -8.10 40.78
C THR A 11 -18.34 -8.00 41.95
N SER A 12 -17.04 -8.05 41.68
CA SER A 12 -16.04 -7.40 42.52
C SER A 12 -15.75 -6.05 41.86
N ASP A 13 -16.20 -4.98 42.52
CA ASP A 13 -15.87 -3.60 42.14
C ASP A 13 -14.34 -3.40 42.26
N VAL A 14 -13.63 -3.44 41.14
CA VAL A 14 -12.37 -2.73 40.96
C VAL A 14 -12.74 -1.43 40.26
N THR A 15 -12.55 -0.33 40.99
CA THR A 15 -12.88 1.01 40.47
C THR A 15 -11.99 1.36 39.28
N ALA A 16 -12.51 2.07 38.29
CA ALA A 16 -11.78 2.52 37.11
C ALA A 16 -10.49 3.31 37.48
N ASP A 17 -10.48 3.96 38.63
CA ASP A 17 -9.31 4.71 39.16
C ASP A 17 -8.12 3.80 39.52
N ASP A 18 -8.33 2.56 39.98
CA ASP A 18 -7.24 1.63 40.31
C ASP A 18 -6.60 1.02 39.04
N ALA A 19 -7.35 0.93 37.95
CA ALA A 19 -6.83 0.46 36.67
C ALA A 19 -6.01 1.56 35.96
N ASP A 20 -6.43 2.81 36.04
CA ASP A 20 -5.72 3.96 35.52
C ASP A 20 -4.43 4.27 36.29
N ASP A 21 -4.41 4.10 37.62
CA ASP A 21 -3.20 4.27 38.46
C ASP A 21 -2.18 3.14 38.23
N ALA A 22 -2.62 1.90 38.00
CA ALA A 22 -1.75 0.78 37.67
C ALA A 22 -1.17 0.96 36.25
N ALA A 23 -1.95 1.46 35.30
CA ALA A 23 -1.50 1.79 33.95
C ALA A 23 -0.53 2.98 33.94
N ALA A 24 -0.79 4.03 34.73
CA ALA A 24 0.10 5.16 34.90
C ALA A 24 1.42 4.78 35.58
N THR A 25 1.39 3.88 36.59
CA THR A 25 2.59 3.38 37.28
C THR A 25 3.43 2.47 36.35
N ALA A 26 2.79 1.63 35.55
CA ALA A 26 3.47 0.81 34.52
C ALA A 26 4.06 1.69 33.41
N ALA A 27 3.35 2.74 32.99
CA ALA A 27 3.85 3.72 32.01
C ALA A 27 5.02 4.54 32.54
N ALA A 28 5.01 4.95 33.82
CA ALA A 28 6.12 5.64 34.47
C ALA A 28 7.35 4.75 34.62
N ALA A 29 7.18 3.47 34.99
CA ALA A 29 8.26 2.49 35.04
C ALA A 29 8.83 2.14 33.65
N ALA A 30 8.03 2.24 32.60
CA ALA A 30 8.49 2.06 31.21
C ALA A 30 9.21 3.32 30.68
N ALA A 31 8.81 4.53 31.11
CA ALA A 31 9.45 5.79 30.72
C ALA A 31 10.90 5.93 31.27
N ASP A 32 11.22 5.29 32.37
CA ASP A 32 12.57 5.29 32.98
C ASP A 32 13.55 4.35 32.23
N ARG A 33 13.04 3.53 31.27
CA ARG A 33 13.81 2.54 30.50
C ARG A 33 14.12 3.02 29.09
N ALA A 34 14.47 4.28 28.92
CA ALA A 34 14.86 4.83 27.63
C ALA A 34 16.04 4.06 27.04
N GLY A 35 15.78 3.30 25.98
CA GLY A 35 16.78 2.49 25.27
C GLY A 35 16.74 0.98 25.54
N GLU A 36 15.78 0.47 26.31
CA GLU A 36 15.61 -0.97 26.53
C GLU A 36 14.80 -1.63 25.38
N LYS A 37 15.20 -2.88 25.06
CA LYS A 37 14.50 -3.76 24.11
C LYS A 37 13.05 -3.96 24.56
N ILE A 38 12.09 -3.93 23.61
CA ILE A 38 10.68 -4.23 23.88
C ILE A 38 10.59 -5.61 24.57
N VAL A 39 10.00 -5.64 25.75
CA VAL A 39 9.80 -6.87 26.52
C VAL A 39 8.49 -7.51 26.04
N LEU A 40 8.61 -8.73 25.51
CA LEU A 40 7.44 -9.50 25.10
C LEU A 40 6.79 -10.16 26.33
N PRO A 41 5.47 -9.97 26.54
CA PRO A 41 4.76 -10.64 27.63
C PRO A 41 4.75 -12.16 27.41
N GLU A 42 4.71 -12.93 28.49
CA GLU A 42 4.49 -14.38 28.40
C GLU A 42 3.09 -14.70 27.86
N ALA A 43 2.96 -15.86 27.21
CA ALA A 43 1.64 -16.32 26.79
C ALA A 43 0.67 -16.45 27.99
N PRO A 44 -0.61 -16.09 27.85
CA PRO A 44 -1.62 -16.27 28.89
C PRO A 44 -1.65 -17.69 29.44
N ALA A 45 -1.97 -17.84 30.72
CA ALA A 45 -1.87 -19.12 31.42
C ALA A 45 -2.73 -20.23 30.80
N ASP A 46 -3.87 -19.89 30.24
CA ASP A 46 -4.78 -20.80 29.52
C ASP A 46 -4.24 -21.30 28.18
N LEU A 47 -3.34 -20.52 27.55
CA LEU A 47 -2.71 -20.88 26.26
C LEU A 47 -1.35 -21.61 26.42
N ARG A 48 -0.73 -21.55 27.59
CA ARG A 48 0.60 -22.17 27.81
C ARG A 48 0.59 -23.66 27.59
N ALA A 49 -0.49 -24.37 28.01
CA ALA A 49 -0.58 -25.81 27.81
C ALA A 49 -0.62 -26.20 26.33
N ASP A 50 -1.23 -25.39 25.47
CA ASP A 50 -1.23 -25.60 24.02
C ASP A 50 0.16 -25.37 23.44
N LEU A 51 0.83 -24.30 23.86
CA LEU A 51 2.18 -23.98 23.42
C LEU A 51 3.20 -25.06 23.84
N GLU A 52 3.13 -25.55 25.10
CA GLU A 52 3.95 -26.66 25.60
C GLU A 52 3.67 -27.98 24.84
N ALA A 53 2.46 -28.16 24.33
CA ALA A 53 2.10 -29.29 23.49
C ALA A 53 2.51 -29.11 22.00
N GLY A 54 3.27 -28.05 21.66
CA GLY A 54 3.73 -27.76 20.31
C GLY A 54 2.68 -27.12 19.38
N ARG A 55 1.51 -26.74 19.91
CA ARG A 55 0.45 -26.07 19.14
C ARG A 55 0.69 -24.56 19.08
N PRO A 56 0.51 -23.92 17.91
CA PRO A 56 0.56 -22.47 17.83
C PRO A 56 -0.61 -21.83 18.58
N VAL A 57 -0.35 -20.65 19.17
CA VAL A 57 -1.35 -19.87 19.91
C VAL A 57 -1.29 -18.41 19.45
N ALA A 58 -2.43 -17.72 19.52
CA ALA A 58 -2.47 -16.28 19.33
C ALA A 58 -3.38 -15.61 20.36
N TRP A 59 -3.00 -14.41 20.78
CA TRP A 59 -3.79 -13.60 21.71
C TRP A 59 -3.56 -12.13 21.47
N SER A 60 -4.49 -11.31 21.91
CA SER A 60 -4.42 -9.86 21.82
C SER A 60 -4.12 -9.27 23.18
N GLU A 61 -3.08 -8.44 23.27
CA GLU A 61 -2.65 -7.79 24.50
C GLU A 61 -1.97 -6.46 24.17
N PRO A 62 -2.25 -5.36 24.91
CA PRO A 62 -1.57 -4.09 24.72
C PRO A 62 -0.04 -4.23 24.95
N LEU A 63 0.74 -3.62 24.04
CA LEU A 63 2.19 -3.59 24.11
C LEU A 63 2.67 -2.13 24.22
N ALA A 64 3.34 -1.81 25.32
CA ALA A 64 3.89 -0.48 25.55
C ALA A 64 5.16 -0.28 24.70
N ILE A 65 5.13 0.72 23.81
CA ILE A 65 6.28 1.06 22.94
C ILE A 65 6.48 2.58 22.97
N ARG A 66 7.72 3.03 23.10
CA ARG A 66 8.10 4.43 22.90
C ARG A 66 7.66 4.86 21.50
N THR A 67 6.99 6.00 21.41
CA THR A 67 6.36 6.43 20.16
C THR A 67 6.53 7.92 19.96
N TYR A 68 7.06 8.33 18.81
CA TYR A 68 7.01 9.68 18.30
C TYR A 68 5.69 9.85 17.55
N ALA A 69 4.84 10.75 18.02
CA ALA A 69 3.53 10.94 17.40
C ALA A 69 3.66 11.63 16.03
N ALA A 70 2.90 11.16 15.05
CA ALA A 70 2.62 11.96 13.88
C ALA A 70 1.62 13.06 14.24
N GLY A 71 1.81 14.26 13.71
CA GLY A 71 0.87 15.36 13.88
C GLY A 71 -0.42 15.13 13.11
N ASP A 72 -1.40 16.02 13.30
CA ASP A 72 -2.64 15.99 12.55
C ASP A 72 -2.37 16.18 11.04
N PRO A 73 -3.13 15.52 10.16
CA PRO A 73 -3.03 15.75 8.74
C PRO A 73 -3.41 17.19 8.36
N SER A 74 -2.82 17.66 7.25
CA SER A 74 -3.19 18.95 6.67
C SER A 74 -4.67 18.96 6.26
N ALA A 75 -5.38 20.03 6.59
CA ALA A 75 -6.76 20.25 6.14
C ALA A 75 -6.86 20.56 4.63
N TYR A 76 -5.73 20.80 3.98
CA TYR A 76 -5.67 21.20 2.56
C TYR A 76 -5.33 19.99 1.68
N PRO A 77 -6.16 19.68 0.65
CA PRO A 77 -5.90 18.54 -0.19
C PRO A 77 -4.63 18.71 -1.00
N MET A 78 -3.88 17.60 -1.14
CA MET A 78 -2.65 17.55 -1.92
C MET A 78 -2.90 16.80 -3.24
N TYR A 79 -3.08 17.54 -4.33
CA TYR A 79 -3.42 16.95 -5.63
C TYR A 79 -2.22 16.32 -6.34
N LEU A 80 -1.06 16.97 -6.27
CA LEU A 80 0.19 16.49 -6.81
C LEU A 80 1.30 17.07 -5.94
N ASP A 81 2.02 16.20 -5.28
CA ASP A 81 3.29 16.56 -4.70
C ASP A 81 4.40 16.30 -5.71
N ARG A 82 5.22 17.31 -5.97
CA ARG A 82 6.42 17.13 -6.80
C ARG A 82 7.56 16.41 -6.09
N ARG A 83 7.35 15.96 -4.89
CA ARG A 83 8.23 15.03 -4.18
C ARG A 83 8.18 13.66 -4.86
N VAL A 84 8.76 13.62 -6.04
CA VAL A 84 8.88 12.39 -6.81
C VAL A 84 10.19 11.75 -6.41
N TYR A 85 10.12 10.89 -5.41
CA TYR A 85 11.20 9.97 -5.13
C TYR A 85 11.03 8.70 -5.96
N GLN A 86 12.07 7.90 -5.99
CA GLN A 86 12.12 6.68 -6.77
C GLN A 86 10.98 5.72 -6.38
N GLY A 87 10.12 5.39 -7.34
CA GLY A 87 8.97 4.49 -7.12
C GLY A 87 7.67 5.14 -6.68
N SER A 88 7.64 6.46 -6.40
CA SER A 88 6.41 7.15 -6.03
C SER A 88 5.58 7.55 -7.26
N SER A 89 4.25 7.39 -7.18
CA SER A 89 3.30 7.92 -8.16
C SER A 89 3.16 9.45 -8.08
N GLY A 90 3.59 10.08 -6.99
CA GLY A 90 3.42 11.51 -6.71
C GLY A 90 1.97 11.95 -6.44
N THR A 91 1.01 11.03 -6.43
CA THR A 91 -0.41 11.34 -6.22
C THR A 91 -0.82 10.98 -4.80
N VAL A 92 -1.23 11.97 -4.01
CA VAL A 92 -1.62 11.82 -2.61
C VAL A 92 -3.14 11.88 -2.43
N TYR A 93 -3.83 12.81 -3.11
CA TYR A 93 -5.29 12.92 -3.05
C TYR A 93 -5.99 11.57 -3.35
N PRO A 94 -6.97 11.11 -2.57
CA PRO A 94 -7.75 11.81 -1.55
C PRO A 94 -7.25 11.67 -0.10
N ILE A 95 -6.05 11.18 0.13
CA ILE A 95 -5.55 10.93 1.48
C ILE A 95 -5.18 12.24 2.14
N PRO A 96 -5.62 12.50 3.38
CA PRO A 96 -5.07 13.59 4.19
C PRO A 96 -3.57 13.39 4.44
N PHE A 97 -2.81 14.46 4.32
CA PHE A 97 -1.35 14.42 4.27
C PHE A 97 -0.75 14.98 5.56
N THR A 98 0.10 14.20 6.23
CA THR A 98 0.78 14.60 7.47
C THR A 98 2.19 15.09 7.19
N GLU A 99 2.54 16.26 7.74
CA GLU A 99 3.81 16.95 7.50
C GLU A 99 4.64 17.14 8.77
N GLN A 100 4.14 16.72 9.91
CA GLN A 100 4.79 16.95 11.21
C GLN A 100 4.96 15.63 11.96
N ILE A 101 6.13 15.47 12.56
CA ILE A 101 6.46 14.40 13.50
C ILE A 101 6.91 15.06 14.80
N ALA A 102 6.52 14.51 15.94
CA ALA A 102 6.92 15.03 17.23
C ALA A 102 8.43 14.85 17.48
N ASP A 103 9.05 15.86 18.11
CA ASP A 103 10.48 15.80 18.50
C ASP A 103 10.73 14.90 19.73
N HIS A 104 9.70 14.51 20.45
CA HIS A 104 9.77 13.74 21.70
C HIS A 104 8.91 12.49 21.63
N ALA A 105 9.44 11.41 22.18
CA ALA A 105 8.70 10.16 22.30
C ALA A 105 7.96 10.08 23.62
N GLU A 106 6.77 9.51 23.57
CA GLU A 106 5.98 9.09 24.74
C GLU A 106 5.74 7.60 24.69
N VAL A 107 5.52 6.97 25.85
CA VAL A 107 5.13 5.56 25.88
C VAL A 107 3.65 5.44 25.52
N ARG A 108 3.36 4.71 24.46
CA ARG A 108 1.99 4.42 24.01
C ARG A 108 1.72 2.92 24.08
N ASN A 109 0.54 2.55 24.56
CA ASN A 109 0.05 1.19 24.48
C ASN A 109 -0.56 0.94 23.10
N TRP A 110 0.06 0.06 22.32
CA TRP A 110 -0.42 -0.38 21.03
C TRP A 110 -1.17 -1.69 21.17
N GLN A 111 -2.31 -1.82 20.54
CA GLN A 111 -2.99 -3.11 20.48
C GLN A 111 -2.15 -4.08 19.64
N ALA A 112 -1.56 -5.05 20.29
CA ALA A 112 -0.73 -6.07 19.65
C ALA A 112 -1.45 -7.41 19.58
N ILE A 113 -1.27 -8.15 18.49
CA ILE A 113 -1.65 -9.55 18.38
C ILE A 113 -0.36 -10.36 18.37
N HIS A 114 -0.18 -11.15 19.43
CA HIS A 114 0.91 -12.07 19.57
C HIS A 114 0.56 -13.41 18.91
N LEU A 115 1.48 -13.97 18.16
CA LEU A 115 1.35 -15.27 17.50
C LEU A 115 2.62 -16.08 17.79
N GLU A 116 2.47 -17.25 18.39
CA GLU A 116 3.60 -18.02 18.91
C GLU A 116 3.42 -19.51 18.71
N ASN A 117 4.52 -20.20 18.43
CA ASN A 117 4.63 -21.66 18.48
C ASN A 117 5.91 -22.09 19.18
N ALA A 118 6.31 -23.36 19.04
CA ALA A 118 7.51 -23.89 19.70
C ALA A 118 8.81 -23.17 19.25
N TYR A 119 8.85 -22.59 18.05
CA TYR A 119 10.08 -22.07 17.41
C TYR A 119 10.06 -20.56 17.24
N LEU A 120 8.92 -19.98 16.97
CA LEU A 120 8.79 -18.58 16.59
C LEU A 120 7.87 -17.80 17.52
N ARG A 121 8.20 -16.52 17.68
CA ARG A 121 7.31 -15.51 18.29
C ARG A 121 7.17 -14.32 17.34
N LEU A 122 5.94 -13.99 17.00
CA LEU A 122 5.59 -12.86 16.14
C LEU A 122 4.71 -11.87 16.89
N VAL A 123 4.83 -10.58 16.53
CA VAL A 123 3.93 -9.51 16.99
C VAL A 123 3.38 -8.79 15.77
N VAL A 124 2.08 -8.77 15.63
CA VAL A 124 1.35 -8.02 14.60
C VAL A 124 0.71 -6.79 15.24
N LEU A 125 0.84 -5.62 14.60
CA LEU A 125 0.24 -4.36 15.05
C LEU A 125 -0.91 -3.93 14.11
N PRO A 126 -2.18 -4.28 14.43
CA PRO A 126 -3.32 -3.86 13.61
C PRO A 126 -3.47 -2.34 13.50
N GLU A 127 -3.15 -1.58 14.55
CA GLU A 127 -3.21 -0.12 14.52
C GLU A 127 -2.19 0.55 13.60
N LEU A 128 -1.17 -0.20 13.17
CA LEU A 128 -0.13 0.24 12.23
C LEU A 128 -0.16 -0.60 10.95
N GLY A 129 -1.30 -0.63 10.28
CA GLY A 129 -1.47 -1.27 9.01
C GLY A 129 -1.42 -2.81 9.03
N GLY A 130 -1.46 -3.45 10.21
CA GLY A 130 -1.35 -4.92 10.33
C GLY A 130 0.05 -5.45 10.02
N ARG A 131 1.09 -4.62 10.17
CA ARG A 131 2.49 -5.05 9.96
C ARG A 131 2.93 -6.12 10.96
N ILE A 132 3.83 -6.99 10.57
CA ILE A 132 4.58 -7.80 11.53
C ILE A 132 5.68 -6.91 12.10
N HIS A 133 5.56 -6.51 13.36
CA HIS A 133 6.54 -5.62 14.00
C HIS A 133 7.75 -6.37 14.55
N ILE A 134 7.55 -7.58 15.03
CA ILE A 134 8.61 -8.43 15.59
C ILE A 134 8.52 -9.82 14.99
N GLY A 135 9.66 -10.34 14.54
CA GLY A 135 9.88 -11.74 14.15
C GLY A 135 11.09 -12.29 14.87
N TYR A 136 10.85 -13.16 15.86
CA TYR A 136 11.86 -13.67 16.77
C TYR A 136 11.97 -15.21 16.69
N ASP A 137 13.19 -15.68 16.48
CA ASP A 137 13.56 -17.10 16.54
C ASP A 137 13.92 -17.49 17.98
N LYS A 138 13.07 -18.28 18.60
CA LYS A 138 13.26 -18.79 19.97
C LYS A 138 14.40 -19.83 20.08
N THR A 139 14.82 -20.40 18.95
CA THR A 139 15.84 -21.47 18.94
C THR A 139 17.27 -20.93 19.01
N THR A 140 17.47 -19.69 18.55
CA THR A 140 18.77 -19.03 18.49
C THR A 140 18.82 -17.68 19.21
N ASP A 141 17.72 -17.25 19.83
CA ASP A 141 17.58 -15.95 20.50
C ASP A 141 17.88 -14.79 19.53
N TYR A 142 17.33 -14.85 18.29
CA TYR A 142 17.64 -13.92 17.21
C TYR A 142 16.39 -13.25 16.63
N ASP A 143 16.41 -11.92 16.55
CA ASP A 143 15.39 -11.14 15.84
C ASP A 143 15.69 -11.13 14.34
N PHE A 144 15.16 -12.08 13.60
CA PHE A 144 15.42 -12.22 12.16
C PHE A 144 14.69 -11.19 11.31
N PHE A 145 13.62 -10.56 11.81
CA PHE A 145 13.13 -9.29 11.32
C PHE A 145 13.62 -8.16 12.22
N TYR A 146 14.06 -7.05 11.63
CA TYR A 146 14.56 -5.91 12.39
C TYR A 146 13.57 -5.46 13.45
N ARG A 147 13.84 -5.74 14.71
CA ARG A 147 13.09 -5.23 15.85
C ARG A 147 13.45 -3.77 16.06
N ASN A 148 12.59 -2.85 15.59
CA ASN A 148 12.70 -1.45 15.94
C ASN A 148 12.00 -1.26 17.31
N ASN A 149 12.77 -0.88 18.33
CA ASN A 149 12.25 -0.76 19.70
C ASN A 149 11.51 0.57 19.96
N VAL A 150 11.36 1.38 18.93
CA VAL A 150 10.62 2.64 18.97
C VAL A 150 9.72 2.76 17.73
N ILE A 151 8.53 3.30 17.89
CA ILE A 151 7.73 3.76 16.76
C ILE A 151 8.15 5.19 16.46
N LYS A 152 9.01 5.36 15.45
CA LYS A 152 9.56 6.65 15.04
C LYS A 152 9.27 6.87 13.56
N PRO A 153 8.15 7.55 13.23
CA PRO A 153 7.83 7.83 11.85
C PRO A 153 8.80 8.85 11.24
N ALA A 154 9.16 8.65 9.98
CA ALA A 154 9.80 9.66 9.15
C ALA A 154 8.93 10.00 7.94
N LEU A 155 9.18 11.13 7.28
CA LEU A 155 8.37 11.61 6.16
C LEU A 155 8.81 10.94 4.83
N VAL A 156 8.66 9.64 4.75
CA VAL A 156 9.02 8.78 3.60
C VAL A 156 7.77 8.26 2.87
N GLY A 157 6.68 8.02 3.61
CA GLY A 157 5.45 7.44 3.07
C GLY A 157 4.69 8.37 2.14
N LEU A 158 3.78 7.80 1.34
CA LEU A 158 2.93 8.54 0.40
C LEU A 158 2.11 9.64 1.10
N ALA A 159 1.52 9.34 2.25
CA ALA A 159 0.74 10.29 3.05
C ALA A 159 1.56 11.02 4.12
N GLY A 160 2.87 10.85 4.13
CA GLY A 160 3.83 11.45 5.05
C GLY A 160 4.51 10.40 5.94
N PRO A 161 3.95 10.04 7.09
CA PRO A 161 4.61 9.14 8.04
C PRO A 161 4.83 7.73 7.50
N TRP A 162 6.03 7.22 7.73
CA TRP A 162 6.42 5.84 7.45
C TRP A 162 7.32 5.33 8.58
N ILE A 163 7.22 4.05 8.91
CA ILE A 163 7.90 3.42 10.05
C ILE A 163 8.77 2.29 9.53
N SER A 164 10.04 2.26 9.94
CA SER A 164 10.96 1.16 9.63
C SER A 164 10.78 -0.04 10.57
N GLY A 165 11.41 -1.15 10.21
CA GLY A 165 11.44 -2.37 11.00
C GLY A 165 10.32 -3.36 10.68
N GLY A 166 10.50 -4.62 11.08
CA GLY A 166 9.55 -5.69 10.84
C GLY A 166 9.24 -5.96 9.37
N VAL A 167 7.96 -6.18 9.06
CA VAL A 167 7.48 -6.39 7.69
C VAL A 167 6.32 -5.46 7.39
N GLU A 168 6.48 -4.62 6.37
CA GLU A 168 5.41 -3.82 5.78
C GLU A 168 4.88 -4.51 4.51
N PHE A 169 3.55 -4.50 4.32
CA PHE A 169 2.92 -5.04 3.11
C PHE A 169 2.47 -3.89 2.21
N ASN A 170 3.18 -3.64 1.12
CA ASN A 170 2.88 -2.58 0.15
C ASN A 170 1.76 -3.02 -0.80
N TRP A 171 0.61 -2.36 -0.70
CA TRP A 171 -0.60 -2.59 -1.46
C TRP A 171 -1.49 -1.33 -1.42
N PRO A 172 -2.26 -0.94 -2.45
CA PRO A 172 -2.14 -1.36 -3.85
C PRO A 172 -0.98 -0.67 -4.57
N GLN A 173 -0.21 0.14 -3.89
CA GLN A 173 0.96 0.85 -4.37
C GLN A 173 2.01 1.05 -3.27
N HIS A 174 3.19 1.48 -3.64
CA HIS A 174 4.34 1.79 -2.80
C HIS A 174 4.38 3.30 -2.46
N HIS A 175 4.66 3.73 -1.25
CA HIS A 175 4.42 2.96 -0.03
C HIS A 175 2.93 2.83 0.20
N ARG A 176 2.53 1.81 1.00
CA ARG A 176 1.12 1.58 1.31
C ARG A 176 0.45 2.85 1.84
N PRO A 177 -0.70 3.28 1.28
CA PRO A 177 -1.42 4.47 1.77
C PRO A 177 -1.78 4.40 3.24
N GLY A 178 -2.22 3.23 3.71
CA GLY A 178 -2.62 2.98 5.09
C GLY A 178 -1.52 2.41 5.99
N THR A 179 -0.22 2.66 5.70
CA THR A 179 0.89 2.04 6.46
C THR A 179 0.91 2.38 7.95
N THR A 180 0.33 3.53 8.33
CA THR A 180 0.24 4.00 9.72
C THR A 180 -1.21 4.13 10.20
N THR A 181 -2.18 3.57 9.48
CA THR A 181 -3.60 3.60 9.86
C THR A 181 -4.07 2.25 10.40
N PRO A 182 -5.05 2.23 11.32
CA PRO A 182 -5.63 1.00 11.82
C PRO A 182 -6.30 0.16 10.73
N VAL A 183 -6.24 -1.16 10.89
CA VAL A 183 -6.93 -2.15 10.04
C VAL A 183 -7.78 -3.08 10.89
N GLU A 184 -8.84 -3.64 10.30
CA GLU A 184 -9.63 -4.71 10.92
C GLU A 184 -8.77 -5.98 11.03
N SER A 185 -8.93 -6.71 12.14
CA SER A 185 -8.18 -7.94 12.38
C SER A 185 -9.03 -9.05 13.02
N SER A 186 -8.61 -10.31 12.82
CA SER A 186 -9.21 -11.48 13.47
C SER A 186 -8.20 -12.61 13.62
N ILE A 187 -8.45 -13.50 14.58
CA ILE A 187 -7.67 -14.73 14.78
C ILE A 187 -8.51 -15.91 14.31
N GLU A 188 -7.93 -16.73 13.42
CA GLU A 188 -8.53 -17.96 12.90
C GLU A 188 -7.74 -19.17 13.39
N HIS A 189 -8.45 -20.19 13.86
CA HIS A 189 -7.90 -21.51 14.21
C HIS A 189 -8.25 -22.51 13.12
N GLY A 190 -7.24 -22.98 12.38
CA GLY A 190 -7.39 -23.93 11.30
C GLY A 190 -7.65 -25.36 11.81
N ALA A 191 -8.39 -26.16 11.03
CA ALA A 191 -8.63 -27.57 11.34
C ALA A 191 -7.35 -28.44 11.33
N ASP A 192 -6.29 -27.95 10.67
CA ASP A 192 -4.94 -28.54 10.64
C ASP A 192 -4.08 -28.17 11.87
N GLY A 193 -4.66 -27.46 12.83
CA GLY A 193 -3.97 -26.95 14.01
C GLY A 193 -3.18 -25.65 13.77
N SER A 194 -3.24 -25.07 12.60
CA SER A 194 -2.64 -23.76 12.32
C SER A 194 -3.41 -22.63 13.01
N VAL A 195 -2.71 -21.52 13.27
CA VAL A 195 -3.32 -20.26 13.73
C VAL A 195 -2.92 -19.16 12.77
N THR A 196 -3.91 -18.38 12.32
CA THR A 196 -3.73 -17.27 11.38
C THR A 196 -4.25 -15.98 11.98
N VAL A 197 -3.42 -14.94 11.98
CA VAL A 197 -3.83 -13.56 12.28
C VAL A 197 -4.15 -12.87 10.96
N TRP A 198 -5.42 -12.62 10.70
CA TRP A 198 -5.89 -11.89 9.52
C TRP A 198 -5.95 -10.39 9.78
N CYS A 199 -5.52 -9.61 8.78
CA CYS A 199 -5.66 -8.15 8.72
C CYS A 199 -6.28 -7.77 7.39
N ALA A 200 -7.24 -6.82 7.40
CA ALA A 200 -7.92 -6.34 6.20
C ALA A 200 -7.61 -4.86 5.98
N ASP A 201 -7.20 -4.52 4.75
CA ASP A 201 -6.84 -3.18 4.34
C ASP A 201 -7.95 -2.49 3.56
N HIS A 202 -8.06 -1.19 3.75
CA HIS A 202 -8.92 -0.30 2.98
C HIS A 202 -8.10 0.46 1.94
N ASP A 203 -8.50 0.38 0.67
CA ASP A 203 -7.89 1.15 -0.43
C ASP A 203 -8.68 2.45 -0.69
N PRO A 204 -8.17 3.62 -0.27
CA PRO A 204 -8.87 4.89 -0.45
C PRO A 204 -8.88 5.39 -1.90
N PHE A 205 -8.03 4.86 -2.80
CA PHE A 205 -7.93 5.30 -4.19
C PHE A 205 -8.95 4.65 -5.10
N ALA A 206 -9.12 3.34 -5.01
CA ALA A 206 -9.94 2.58 -5.94
C ALA A 206 -10.92 1.64 -5.24
N ARG A 207 -11.06 1.71 -3.92
CA ARG A 207 -11.97 0.86 -3.13
C ARG A 207 -11.73 -0.66 -3.31
N MET A 208 -10.52 -1.06 -3.72
CA MET A 208 -10.16 -2.46 -3.73
C MET A 208 -10.06 -3.00 -2.30
N ALA A 209 -10.21 -4.31 -2.12
CA ALA A 209 -10.04 -4.97 -0.83
C ALA A 209 -8.77 -5.82 -0.82
N GLY A 210 -7.93 -5.63 0.21
CA GLY A 210 -6.74 -6.42 0.46
C GLY A 210 -6.82 -7.07 1.83
N GLN A 211 -6.47 -8.35 1.92
CA GLN A 211 -6.35 -9.06 3.19
C GLN A 211 -5.05 -9.84 3.20
N HIS A 212 -4.38 -9.85 4.35
CA HIS A 212 -3.24 -10.74 4.57
C HIS A 212 -3.39 -11.47 5.90
N GLY A 213 -3.03 -12.75 5.89
CA GLY A 213 -3.08 -13.62 7.06
C GLY A 213 -1.67 -14.11 7.40
N VAL A 214 -1.19 -13.79 8.60
CA VAL A 214 0.07 -14.29 9.13
C VAL A 214 -0.20 -15.60 9.85
N ARG A 215 0.34 -16.70 9.34
CA ARG A 215 0.01 -18.07 9.78
C ARG A 215 1.21 -18.79 10.33
N LEU A 216 1.03 -19.43 11.48
CA LEU A 216 1.95 -20.44 12.01
C LEU A 216 1.29 -21.82 12.08
N ARG A 217 2.09 -22.86 11.86
CA ARG A 217 1.69 -24.27 11.97
C ARG A 217 2.36 -24.94 13.16
N PRO A 218 1.78 -26.04 13.68
CA PRO A 218 2.48 -26.92 14.62
C PRO A 218 3.81 -27.41 14.03
N ASP A 219 4.80 -27.62 14.88
CA ASP A 219 6.09 -28.23 14.53
C ASP A 219 6.83 -27.62 13.33
N SER A 220 6.59 -26.32 13.03
CA SER A 220 7.21 -25.63 11.91
C SER A 220 7.76 -24.25 12.30
N SER A 221 8.97 -23.93 11.84
CA SER A 221 9.55 -22.58 11.94
C SER A 221 9.22 -21.69 10.72
N VAL A 222 8.25 -22.06 9.91
CA VAL A 222 7.81 -21.28 8.73
C VAL A 222 6.70 -20.32 9.12
N ILE A 223 6.87 -19.07 8.73
CA ILE A 223 5.80 -18.09 8.64
C ILE A 223 5.20 -18.18 7.24
N GLU A 224 3.91 -18.44 7.14
CA GLU A 224 3.18 -18.28 5.88
C GLU A 224 2.37 -16.99 5.92
N VAL A 225 2.55 -16.13 4.93
CA VAL A 225 1.68 -14.97 4.72
C VAL A 225 0.75 -15.28 3.54
N VAL A 226 -0.53 -15.51 3.84
CA VAL A 226 -1.59 -15.74 2.87
C VAL A 226 -2.22 -14.41 2.49
N VAL A 227 -2.28 -14.11 1.21
CA VAL A 227 -2.77 -12.82 0.70
C VAL A 227 -3.98 -13.03 -0.19
N ARG A 228 -4.98 -12.14 -0.05
CA ARG A 228 -6.14 -12.04 -0.93
C ARG A 228 -6.30 -10.61 -1.40
N LEU A 229 -6.27 -10.40 -2.71
CA LEU A 229 -6.44 -9.10 -3.34
C LEU A 229 -7.66 -9.15 -4.24
N HIS A 230 -8.64 -8.31 -3.96
CA HIS A 230 -9.93 -8.30 -4.66
C HIS A 230 -10.25 -6.92 -5.23
N ASN A 231 -10.57 -6.88 -6.52
CA ASN A 231 -11.07 -5.68 -7.17
C ASN A 231 -12.61 -5.62 -7.07
N ARG A 232 -13.09 -4.82 -6.12
CA ARG A 232 -14.54 -4.60 -5.86
C ARG A 232 -15.18 -3.64 -6.87
N THR A 233 -14.41 -3.04 -7.77
CA THR A 233 -14.92 -2.01 -8.71
C THR A 233 -15.37 -2.60 -10.04
N SER A 234 -16.04 -1.80 -10.82
CA SER A 234 -16.46 -2.16 -12.17
C SER A 234 -15.39 -1.87 -13.23
N GLU A 235 -14.27 -1.27 -12.84
CA GLU A 235 -13.14 -0.95 -13.71
C GLU A 235 -11.97 -1.89 -13.48
N ARG A 236 -11.13 -2.07 -14.49
CA ARG A 236 -9.81 -2.68 -14.28
C ARG A 236 -8.99 -1.78 -13.38
N GLN A 237 -8.30 -2.36 -12.41
CA GLN A 237 -7.40 -1.61 -11.53
C GLN A 237 -5.97 -2.10 -11.69
N THR A 238 -5.01 -1.18 -11.64
CA THR A 238 -3.60 -1.54 -11.50
C THR A 238 -3.26 -1.70 -10.03
N PHE A 239 -2.39 -2.66 -9.73
CA PHE A 239 -1.89 -2.89 -8.38
C PHE A 239 -0.44 -3.35 -8.41
N LEU A 240 0.23 -3.22 -7.28
CA LEU A 240 1.41 -3.99 -6.92
C LEU A 240 1.19 -4.64 -5.55
N TRP A 241 1.96 -5.71 -5.29
CA TRP A 241 2.13 -6.28 -3.96
C TRP A 241 3.62 -6.51 -3.72
N TRP A 242 4.14 -5.92 -2.64
CA TRP A 242 5.50 -6.14 -2.16
C TRP A 242 5.47 -6.33 -0.65
N ALA A 243 6.07 -7.43 -0.16
CA ALA A 243 6.38 -7.59 1.25
C ALA A 243 7.76 -6.96 1.50
N ASN A 244 7.79 -5.91 2.30
CA ASN A 244 9.00 -5.17 2.65
C ASN A 244 9.51 -5.62 4.01
N VAL A 245 10.53 -6.47 4.02
CA VAL A 245 11.15 -7.00 5.23
C VAL A 245 12.38 -6.19 5.57
N ALA A 246 12.41 -5.62 6.76
CA ALA A 246 13.61 -5.00 7.30
C ALA A 246 14.46 -6.02 8.05
N ALA A 247 15.77 -6.00 7.81
CA ALA A 247 16.77 -6.79 8.52
C ALA A 247 17.83 -5.88 9.12
N ARG A 248 18.12 -6.03 10.43
CA ARG A 248 19.21 -5.33 11.08
C ARG A 248 20.54 -5.73 10.46
N VAL A 249 21.44 -4.76 10.26
CA VAL A 249 22.72 -5.00 9.62
C VAL A 249 23.91 -4.53 10.46
N ASN A 250 25.06 -5.07 10.11
CA ASN A 250 26.40 -4.72 10.61
C ASN A 250 27.41 -5.01 9.52
N ASP A 251 28.70 -4.80 9.77
CA ASP A 251 29.80 -5.04 8.80
C ASP A 251 29.82 -6.49 8.28
N GLY A 252 29.31 -7.45 9.03
CA GLY A 252 29.25 -8.86 8.69
C GLY A 252 27.94 -9.28 8.04
N TYR A 253 26.98 -8.38 7.83
CA TYR A 253 25.69 -8.75 7.22
C TYR A 253 25.80 -8.91 5.70
N GLN A 254 25.34 -10.05 5.21
CA GLN A 254 25.31 -10.42 3.81
C GLN A 254 23.87 -10.63 3.34
N SER A 255 23.42 -9.87 2.36
CA SER A 255 22.20 -10.17 1.61
C SER A 255 22.53 -11.17 0.50
N PHE A 256 21.70 -12.17 0.31
CA PHE A 256 21.94 -13.14 -0.75
C PHE A 256 20.73 -13.33 -1.66
N PHE A 257 21.01 -13.32 -2.95
CA PHE A 257 20.12 -13.78 -4.00
C PHE A 257 20.56 -15.16 -4.47
N PRO A 258 19.72 -15.92 -5.21
CA PRO A 258 20.14 -17.18 -5.81
C PRO A 258 21.38 -17.02 -6.67
N GLU A 259 22.18 -18.05 -6.72
CA GLU A 259 23.48 -18.04 -7.43
C GLU A 259 23.38 -17.89 -8.97
N ASP A 260 22.18 -18.01 -9.55
CA ASP A 260 21.90 -17.74 -10.95
C ASP A 260 21.67 -16.24 -11.25
N VAL A 261 21.55 -15.41 -10.20
CA VAL A 261 21.45 -13.94 -10.35
C VAL A 261 22.80 -13.37 -10.73
N ARG A 262 22.89 -12.80 -11.92
CA ARG A 262 24.13 -12.21 -12.45
C ARG A 262 24.12 -10.72 -12.51
N TYR A 263 22.95 -10.12 -12.63
CA TYR A 263 22.77 -8.67 -12.72
C TYR A 263 21.65 -8.19 -11.82
N VAL A 264 21.85 -7.02 -11.28
CA VAL A 264 20.85 -6.24 -10.54
C VAL A 264 20.69 -4.87 -11.18
N ALA A 265 19.51 -4.28 -11.06
CA ALA A 265 19.13 -3.02 -11.65
C ALA A 265 18.64 -2.01 -10.62
N ASP A 266 18.70 -0.71 -10.94
CA ASP A 266 18.01 0.33 -10.21
C ASP A 266 16.47 0.25 -10.39
N HIS A 267 15.71 0.98 -9.61
CA HIS A 267 14.24 0.98 -9.67
C HIS A 267 13.67 1.26 -11.06
N ALA A 268 14.31 2.10 -11.84
CA ALA A 268 13.86 2.47 -13.17
C ALA A 268 14.52 1.63 -14.27
N ARG A 269 15.35 0.65 -13.90
CA ARG A 269 16.15 -0.19 -14.81
C ARG A 269 17.02 0.60 -15.78
N ARG A 270 17.43 1.83 -15.41
CA ARG A 270 18.31 2.69 -16.21
C ARG A 270 19.78 2.38 -16.02
N ALA A 271 20.14 1.78 -14.87
CA ALA A 271 21.47 1.33 -14.53
C ALA A 271 21.41 -0.14 -14.08
N ILE A 272 22.42 -0.89 -14.45
CA ILE A 272 22.64 -2.29 -14.03
C ILE A 272 24.08 -2.46 -13.59
N THR A 273 24.32 -3.46 -12.75
CA THR A 273 25.66 -3.93 -12.39
C THR A 273 25.64 -5.45 -12.16
N ALA A 274 26.80 -6.08 -12.26
CA ALA A 274 26.93 -7.49 -11.90
C ALA A 274 26.72 -7.70 -10.39
N PHE A 275 26.28 -8.89 -10.01
CA PHE A 275 26.04 -9.30 -8.62
C PHE A 275 26.65 -10.71 -8.41
N PRO A 276 27.29 -11.00 -7.25
CA PRO A 276 27.44 -10.16 -6.07
C PRO A 276 28.62 -9.18 -6.12
N ARG A 277 29.41 -9.18 -7.18
CA ARG A 277 30.52 -8.27 -7.41
C ARG A 277 30.18 -7.27 -8.49
N ALA A 278 30.15 -5.98 -8.14
CA ALA A 278 29.88 -4.92 -9.09
C ALA A 278 31.02 -4.78 -10.08
N ASP A 279 30.70 -4.79 -11.37
CA ASP A 279 31.65 -4.72 -12.48
C ASP A 279 31.78 -3.32 -13.12
N ARG A 280 31.00 -2.37 -12.61
CA ARG A 280 30.90 -0.99 -13.14
C ARG A 280 30.39 -0.01 -12.09
N PRO A 281 30.50 1.33 -12.33
CA PRO A 281 29.88 2.32 -11.45
C PRO A 281 28.37 2.11 -11.31
N TYR A 282 27.88 2.22 -10.07
CA TYR A 282 26.47 2.03 -9.74
C TYR A 282 26.06 3.01 -8.62
N TYR A 283 24.95 3.75 -8.81
CA TYR A 283 24.52 4.85 -7.92
C TYR A 283 25.63 5.90 -7.65
N GLY A 284 26.50 6.15 -8.65
CA GLY A 284 27.59 7.12 -8.54
C GLY A 284 28.84 6.62 -7.79
N VAL A 285 28.85 5.37 -7.33
CA VAL A 285 29.99 4.72 -6.68
C VAL A 285 30.77 3.92 -7.73
N ASP A 286 32.07 4.17 -7.88
CA ASP A 286 32.97 3.42 -8.78
C ASP A 286 33.53 2.19 -8.05
N TYR A 287 32.75 1.12 -8.01
CA TYR A 287 33.10 -0.11 -7.30
C TYR A 287 34.39 -0.78 -7.83
N PRO A 288 34.62 -0.86 -9.16
CA PRO A 288 35.89 -1.36 -9.67
C PRO A 288 37.12 -0.58 -9.16
N ALA A 289 37.04 0.75 -9.14
CA ALA A 289 38.13 1.57 -8.61
C ALA A 289 38.34 1.35 -7.11
N LEU A 290 37.27 1.24 -6.32
CA LEU A 290 37.37 0.90 -4.89
C LEU A 290 37.99 -0.47 -4.64
N ALA A 291 37.71 -1.46 -5.49
CA ALA A 291 38.26 -2.82 -5.35
C ALA A 291 39.78 -2.89 -5.68
N GLU A 292 40.32 -1.92 -6.44
CA GLU A 292 41.76 -1.81 -6.65
C GLU A 292 42.50 -1.37 -5.36
N GLU A 293 41.86 -0.55 -4.53
CA GLU A 293 42.39 -0.06 -3.26
C GLU A 293 42.14 -1.02 -2.10
N ASP A 294 40.89 -1.55 -2.03
CA ASP A 294 40.41 -2.50 -1.01
C ASP A 294 39.80 -3.74 -1.66
N PRO A 295 40.55 -4.86 -1.78
CA PRO A 295 40.04 -6.08 -2.38
C PRO A 295 38.81 -6.64 -1.66
N GLY A 296 37.66 -6.55 -2.33
CA GLY A 296 36.36 -6.96 -1.81
C GLY A 296 35.37 -5.83 -1.60
N ALA A 297 35.77 -4.57 -1.79
CA ALA A 297 34.86 -3.43 -1.76
C ALA A 297 33.81 -3.45 -2.89
N ASP A 298 34.02 -4.26 -3.93
CA ASP A 298 33.06 -4.56 -5.01
C ASP A 298 31.96 -5.58 -4.61
N ARG A 299 32.09 -6.22 -3.45
CA ARG A 299 31.10 -7.17 -2.90
C ARG A 299 29.88 -6.42 -2.37
N ILE A 300 28.97 -6.06 -3.27
CA ILE A 300 27.76 -5.29 -2.98
C ILE A 300 26.65 -6.10 -2.28
N ASP A 301 26.87 -7.37 -2.04
CA ASP A 301 26.08 -8.23 -1.19
C ASP A 301 26.38 -8.05 0.32
N PHE A 302 27.45 -7.32 0.69
CA PHE A 302 27.74 -6.92 2.06
C PHE A 302 27.36 -5.47 2.32
N TYR A 303 26.59 -5.22 3.39
CA TYR A 303 26.12 -3.89 3.76
C TYR A 303 27.22 -2.83 3.84
N ARG A 304 28.36 -3.17 4.49
CA ARG A 304 29.52 -2.27 4.68
C ARG A 304 30.09 -1.69 3.38
N ASN A 305 29.81 -2.33 2.23
CA ASN A 305 30.30 -1.89 0.92
C ASN A 305 29.30 -1.01 0.17
N ILE A 306 28.19 -0.61 0.79
CA ILE A 306 27.14 0.18 0.16
C ILE A 306 27.07 1.57 0.81
N PRO A 307 27.82 2.57 0.30
CA PRO A 307 27.97 3.85 1.02
C PRO A 307 26.81 4.84 0.77
N VAL A 308 25.94 4.59 -0.20
CA VAL A 308 24.86 5.53 -0.58
C VAL A 308 23.51 4.83 -0.67
N PRO A 309 22.38 5.55 -0.60
CA PRO A 309 21.06 4.96 -0.81
C PRO A 309 21.01 4.18 -2.14
N THR A 310 20.79 2.89 -2.04
CA THR A 310 20.96 1.98 -3.17
C THR A 310 19.90 0.89 -3.19
N SER A 311 19.35 0.60 -4.37
CA SER A 311 18.51 -0.57 -4.58
C SER A 311 19.12 -1.56 -5.56
N TYR A 312 18.88 -2.83 -5.31
CA TYR A 312 19.20 -3.96 -6.18
C TYR A 312 17.91 -4.69 -6.55
N MET A 313 17.43 -4.50 -7.77
CA MET A 313 16.32 -5.27 -8.35
C MET A 313 16.91 -6.46 -9.10
N VAL A 314 16.59 -7.68 -8.71
CA VAL A 314 16.99 -8.87 -9.47
C VAL A 314 16.35 -8.82 -10.84
N VAL A 315 17.16 -8.95 -11.88
CA VAL A 315 16.67 -8.85 -13.27
C VAL A 315 16.10 -10.18 -13.77
N ASP A 316 16.77 -11.29 -13.44
CA ASP A 316 16.32 -12.65 -13.79
C ASP A 316 16.81 -13.67 -12.77
N SER A 317 15.99 -14.66 -12.46
CA SER A 317 16.35 -15.83 -11.67
C SER A 317 15.36 -16.97 -11.92
N GLN A 318 15.86 -18.20 -11.96
CA GLN A 318 15.04 -19.41 -12.07
C GLN A 318 14.78 -20.05 -10.69
N GLN A 319 15.06 -19.31 -9.61
CA GLN A 319 14.94 -19.80 -8.24
C GLN A 319 13.87 -19.04 -7.46
N ASP A 320 13.36 -19.64 -6.42
CA ASP A 320 12.17 -19.20 -5.69
C ASP A 320 12.50 -18.54 -4.33
N PHE A 321 13.77 -18.30 -4.01
CA PHE A 321 14.22 -17.83 -2.69
C PHE A 321 15.20 -16.65 -2.77
N PHE A 322 15.38 -15.97 -1.66
CA PHE A 322 16.48 -15.06 -1.32
C PHE A 322 16.45 -14.79 0.18
N GLY A 323 17.40 -14.02 0.69
CA GLY A 323 17.41 -13.72 2.12
C GLY A 323 18.61 -12.90 2.57
N GLY A 324 18.85 -12.93 3.88
CA GLY A 324 19.98 -12.27 4.51
C GLY A 324 20.59 -13.13 5.62
N TYR A 325 21.87 -12.94 5.86
CA TYR A 325 22.61 -13.69 6.88
C TYR A 325 23.60 -12.77 7.62
N ASP A 326 23.50 -12.78 8.92
CA ASP A 326 24.41 -12.09 9.82
C ASP A 326 25.54 -13.06 10.25
N HIS A 327 26.73 -12.82 9.72
CA HIS A 327 27.91 -13.65 10.04
C HIS A 327 28.44 -13.44 11.45
N ALA A 328 28.09 -12.33 12.12
CA ALA A 328 28.45 -12.12 13.52
C ALA A 328 27.55 -12.92 14.47
N GLU A 329 26.25 -12.93 14.20
CA GLU A 329 25.25 -13.66 14.99
C GLU A 329 25.12 -15.13 14.56
N GLN A 330 25.71 -15.52 13.42
CA GLN A 330 25.57 -16.85 12.81
C GLN A 330 24.10 -17.24 12.59
N ALA A 331 23.28 -16.28 12.19
CA ALA A 331 21.86 -16.42 11.99
C ALA A 331 21.38 -15.57 10.80
N GLY A 332 20.26 -15.91 10.24
CA GLY A 332 19.66 -15.18 9.14
C GLY A 332 18.26 -15.70 8.82
N PHE A 333 17.73 -15.33 7.68
CA PHE A 333 16.44 -15.83 7.22
C PHE A 333 16.40 -16.05 5.71
N VAL A 334 15.49 -16.89 5.30
CA VAL A 334 15.09 -17.12 3.90
C VAL A 334 13.68 -16.59 3.69
N HIS A 335 13.47 -15.87 2.59
CA HIS A 335 12.18 -15.73 1.93
C HIS A 335 12.07 -16.78 0.84
N TRP A 336 10.91 -17.43 0.73
CA TRP A 336 10.58 -18.33 -0.36
C TRP A 336 9.18 -18.03 -0.90
N ALA A 337 9.04 -17.98 -2.22
CA ALA A 337 7.75 -17.93 -2.90
C ALA A 337 7.90 -18.42 -4.35
N GLU A 338 6.85 -19.06 -4.88
CA GLU A 338 6.82 -19.53 -6.27
C GLU A 338 7.11 -18.38 -7.25
N ARG A 339 8.25 -18.43 -7.95
CA ARG A 339 8.73 -17.34 -8.83
C ARG A 339 7.77 -16.95 -9.95
N ARG A 340 6.91 -17.89 -10.40
CA ARG A 340 5.91 -17.59 -11.44
C ARG A 340 4.82 -16.66 -10.95
N LEU A 341 4.63 -16.55 -9.63
CA LEU A 341 3.72 -15.63 -8.98
C LEU A 341 4.47 -14.46 -8.33
N SER A 342 5.63 -14.75 -7.74
CA SER A 342 6.47 -13.80 -7.00
C SER A 342 7.86 -13.66 -7.66
N PRO A 343 7.95 -13.03 -8.83
CA PRO A 343 9.24 -12.88 -9.53
C PRO A 343 10.14 -11.83 -8.89
N GLY A 344 9.55 -10.78 -8.28
CA GLY A 344 10.29 -9.63 -7.75
C GLY A 344 11.09 -9.98 -6.51
N LYS A 345 12.41 -9.74 -6.58
CA LYS A 345 13.35 -9.83 -5.46
C LYS A 345 14.17 -8.55 -5.45
N LYS A 346 14.23 -7.88 -4.30
CA LYS A 346 14.86 -6.57 -4.19
C LYS A 346 15.55 -6.43 -2.85
N GLN A 347 16.70 -5.75 -2.86
CA GLN A 347 17.28 -5.12 -1.68
C GLN A 347 17.22 -3.61 -1.82
N TRP A 348 17.05 -2.92 -0.69
CA TRP A 348 17.22 -1.48 -0.56
C TRP A 348 17.90 -1.14 0.79
N THR A 349 18.68 -0.06 0.83
CA THR A 349 19.29 0.47 2.05
C THR A 349 19.58 1.96 1.91
N TRP A 350 19.63 2.68 3.04
CA TRP A 350 20.12 4.07 3.11
C TRP A 350 21.63 4.16 2.89
N GLY A 351 22.37 3.06 3.02
CA GLY A 351 23.81 2.97 2.85
C GLY A 351 24.60 3.19 4.15
N ASP A 352 25.85 2.68 4.13
CA ASP A 352 26.79 2.71 5.26
C ASP A 352 27.72 3.93 5.17
N ALA A 353 27.14 5.14 5.28
CA ALA A 353 27.85 6.41 5.32
C ALA A 353 27.06 7.45 6.14
N PRO A 354 27.64 8.62 6.47
CA PRO A 354 26.99 9.62 7.31
C PRO A 354 25.58 10.01 6.87
N PHE A 355 25.29 10.04 5.58
CA PHE A 355 23.95 10.31 5.05
C PHE A 355 22.96 9.19 5.44
N GLY A 356 23.33 7.94 5.25
CA GLY A 356 22.52 6.78 5.64
C GLY A 356 22.27 6.74 7.14
N HIS A 357 23.31 6.95 7.94
CA HIS A 357 23.19 6.99 9.41
C HIS A 357 22.33 8.17 9.90
N ALA A 358 22.31 9.30 9.19
CA ALA A 358 21.40 10.39 9.50
C ALA A 358 19.93 9.98 9.28
N TRP A 359 19.65 9.18 8.25
CA TRP A 359 18.32 8.61 8.04
C TRP A 359 17.96 7.54 9.09
N ASP A 360 18.91 6.68 9.48
CA ASP A 360 18.69 5.73 10.56
C ASP A 360 18.26 6.47 11.84
N ALA A 361 18.93 7.59 12.16
CA ALA A 361 18.56 8.43 13.31
C ALA A 361 17.17 9.09 13.20
N GLN A 362 16.59 9.25 12.00
CA GLN A 362 15.21 9.69 11.82
C GLN A 362 14.20 8.56 12.03
N LEU A 363 14.62 7.29 11.97
CA LEU A 363 13.74 6.11 11.97
C LEU A 363 13.84 5.25 13.22
N THR A 364 14.93 5.38 13.98
CA THR A 364 15.15 4.69 15.26
C THR A 364 15.95 5.56 16.21
N ASP A 365 15.97 5.21 17.50
CA ASP A 365 16.81 5.90 18.50
C ASP A 365 18.18 5.24 18.64
N SER A 366 18.25 3.89 18.66
CA SER A 366 19.49 3.18 18.97
C SER A 366 19.62 1.78 18.36
N ASP A 367 18.67 1.34 17.53
CA ASP A 367 18.67 -0.02 17.01
C ASP A 367 19.63 -0.22 15.82
N GLY A 368 20.19 0.87 15.30
CA GLY A 368 21.18 0.87 14.22
C GLY A 368 20.60 0.72 12.82
N PRO A 369 21.48 0.55 11.82
CA PRO A 369 21.12 0.50 10.42
C PRO A 369 20.40 -0.79 10.03
N TYR A 370 19.72 -0.75 8.89
CA TYR A 370 19.00 -1.89 8.35
C TYR A 370 19.04 -1.91 6.81
N VAL A 371 18.75 -3.08 6.26
CA VAL A 371 18.44 -3.26 4.83
C VAL A 371 17.00 -3.70 4.70
N GLU A 372 16.40 -3.42 3.56
CA GLU A 372 15.10 -3.92 3.17
C GLU A 372 15.27 -5.04 2.15
N LEU A 373 14.73 -6.22 2.47
CA LEU A 373 14.68 -7.37 1.59
C LEU A 373 13.23 -7.59 1.16
N MET A 374 12.93 -7.19 -0.07
CA MET A 374 11.55 -7.08 -0.55
C MET A 374 11.22 -8.13 -1.59
N ALA A 375 10.00 -8.68 -1.51
CA ALA A 375 9.48 -9.68 -2.43
C ALA A 375 8.21 -9.19 -3.13
N GLY A 376 8.25 -9.11 -4.46
CA GLY A 376 7.14 -8.65 -5.30
C GLY A 376 6.33 -9.79 -5.89
N VAL A 377 4.99 -9.75 -5.74
CA VAL A 377 4.07 -10.73 -6.30
C VAL A 377 3.28 -10.13 -7.45
N TYR A 378 3.22 -10.83 -8.58
CA TYR A 378 2.71 -10.33 -9.86
C TYR A 378 3.43 -9.08 -10.39
N THR A 379 4.58 -8.75 -9.81
CA THR A 379 5.36 -7.55 -10.09
C THR A 379 6.84 -7.92 -10.04
N ASP A 380 7.55 -7.82 -11.14
CA ASP A 380 8.96 -8.19 -11.26
C ASP A 380 9.90 -7.01 -10.98
N ASN A 381 9.41 -5.80 -11.10
CA ASN A 381 10.13 -4.57 -10.81
C ASN A 381 9.20 -3.57 -10.12
N GLN A 382 9.64 -2.98 -9.03
CA GLN A 382 8.95 -1.86 -8.41
C GLN A 382 9.47 -0.56 -9.09
N PRO A 383 8.63 0.29 -9.70
CA PRO A 383 7.18 0.45 -9.50
C PRO A 383 6.28 -0.09 -10.64
N ASP A 384 6.64 -1.14 -11.31
CA ASP A 384 5.75 -1.74 -12.31
C ASP A 384 4.48 -2.29 -11.65
N PHE A 385 3.34 -2.06 -12.30
CA PHE A 385 2.04 -2.49 -11.78
C PHE A 385 1.48 -3.63 -12.61
N SER A 386 0.83 -4.58 -11.95
CA SER A 386 0.01 -5.61 -12.56
C SER A 386 -1.47 -5.21 -12.58
N TRP A 387 -2.35 -6.11 -13.02
CA TRP A 387 -3.75 -5.83 -13.22
C TRP A 387 -4.66 -6.76 -12.43
N LEU A 388 -5.76 -6.20 -11.91
CA LEU A 388 -6.95 -6.91 -11.44
C LEU A 388 -8.14 -6.50 -12.30
N ARG A 389 -8.80 -7.49 -12.91
CA ARG A 389 -10.05 -7.28 -13.63
C ARG A 389 -11.20 -6.96 -12.66
N PRO A 390 -12.32 -6.39 -13.13
CA PRO A 390 -13.49 -6.19 -12.30
C PRO A 390 -13.96 -7.51 -11.66
N GLY A 391 -14.06 -7.55 -10.34
CA GLY A 391 -14.46 -8.71 -9.57
C GLY A 391 -13.40 -9.82 -9.47
N GLU A 392 -12.19 -9.62 -9.96
CA GLU A 392 -11.11 -10.60 -9.83
C GLU A 392 -10.55 -10.62 -8.41
N THR A 393 -10.37 -11.85 -7.90
CA THR A 393 -9.63 -12.11 -6.66
C THR A 393 -8.37 -12.89 -7.00
N LYS A 394 -7.22 -12.40 -6.53
CA LYS A 394 -5.95 -13.14 -6.56
C LYS A 394 -5.61 -13.61 -5.14
N VAL A 395 -5.24 -14.89 -5.02
CA VAL A 395 -4.84 -15.52 -3.76
C VAL A 395 -3.46 -16.14 -3.96
N PHE A 396 -2.55 -15.90 -3.02
CA PHE A 396 -1.20 -16.45 -3.05
C PHE A 396 -0.61 -16.48 -1.64
N SER A 397 0.52 -17.21 -1.47
CA SER A 397 1.28 -17.25 -0.22
C SER A 397 2.74 -16.91 -0.45
N GLN A 398 3.35 -16.30 0.55
CA GLN A 398 4.78 -16.09 0.69
C GLN A 398 5.24 -16.67 2.02
N TYR A 399 6.50 -17.11 2.10
CA TYR A 399 7.02 -17.84 3.24
C TYR A 399 8.34 -17.23 3.72
N TRP A 400 8.53 -17.18 5.05
CA TRP A 400 9.79 -16.80 5.69
C TRP A 400 10.12 -17.79 6.78
N TYR A 401 11.41 -18.06 6.95
CA TYR A 401 11.88 -18.87 8.07
C TYR A 401 13.33 -18.52 8.42
N PRO A 402 13.70 -18.62 9.72
CA PRO A 402 15.08 -18.39 10.15
C PRO A 402 16.01 -19.54 9.73
N ILE A 403 17.28 -19.19 9.48
CA ILE A 403 18.36 -20.14 9.16
C ILE A 403 19.53 -19.93 10.11
N PRO A 404 19.73 -20.80 11.12
CA PRO A 404 20.87 -20.71 12.02
C PRO A 404 22.11 -21.36 11.43
N GLY A 405 23.31 -20.82 11.67
CA GLY A 405 24.60 -21.45 11.54
C GLY A 405 25.01 -22.05 10.18
N ILE A 406 24.16 -21.98 9.16
CA ILE A 406 24.50 -22.57 7.85
C ILE A 406 25.32 -21.63 6.95
N GLY A 407 25.28 -20.32 7.16
CA GLY A 407 25.75 -19.31 6.23
C GLY A 407 24.64 -18.84 5.27
N ALA A 408 24.97 -17.98 4.30
CA ALA A 408 24.06 -17.58 3.25
C ALA A 408 23.62 -18.81 2.44
N ALA A 409 22.30 -19.02 2.28
CA ALA A 409 21.79 -20.20 1.61
C ALA A 409 22.10 -20.16 0.10
N HIS A 410 22.61 -21.28 -0.43
CA HIS A 410 22.82 -21.46 -1.87
C HIS A 410 21.61 -22.12 -2.55
N GLN A 411 20.74 -22.81 -1.78
CA GLN A 411 19.46 -23.30 -2.22
C GLN A 411 18.51 -23.41 -1.03
N ALA A 412 17.22 -23.14 -1.27
CA ALA A 412 16.19 -23.18 -0.25
C ALA A 412 14.83 -23.60 -0.82
N THR A 413 14.05 -24.27 0.02
CA THR A 413 12.64 -24.64 -0.16
C THR A 413 11.87 -24.28 1.11
N PRO A 414 10.54 -24.41 1.17
CA PRO A 414 9.81 -24.27 2.43
C PRO A 414 10.19 -25.30 3.51
N ASP A 415 10.83 -26.42 3.12
CA ASP A 415 11.21 -27.51 4.03
C ASP A 415 12.63 -27.39 4.57
N ALA A 416 13.55 -26.82 3.79
CA ALA A 416 14.97 -26.81 4.14
C ALA A 416 15.78 -25.78 3.35
N ALA A 417 16.92 -25.39 3.94
CA ALA A 417 17.96 -24.62 3.26
C ALA A 417 19.31 -25.35 3.33
N VAL A 418 20.16 -25.11 2.32
CA VAL A 418 21.51 -25.66 2.23
C VAL A 418 22.52 -24.60 1.81
N HIS A 419 23.66 -24.59 2.48
CA HIS A 419 24.87 -23.88 2.10
C HIS A 419 25.95 -24.89 1.72
N VAL A 420 26.68 -24.65 0.63
CA VAL A 420 27.75 -25.54 0.12
C VAL A 420 29.06 -24.76 0.03
N THR A 421 30.03 -25.14 0.85
CA THR A 421 31.38 -24.55 0.78
C THR A 421 32.12 -25.12 -0.43
N ARG A 422 32.67 -24.24 -1.29
CA ARG A 422 33.36 -24.60 -2.53
C ARG A 422 34.89 -24.58 -2.43
N GLU A 423 35.35 -24.22 -1.26
CA GLU A 423 36.80 -24.22 -0.91
C GLU A 423 37.02 -25.17 0.28
N SER A 424 38.29 -25.58 0.45
CA SER A 424 38.62 -26.49 1.56
C SER A 424 38.50 -25.77 2.91
N PRO A 425 37.79 -26.34 3.88
CA PRO A 425 37.15 -27.66 3.89
C PRO A 425 35.81 -27.66 3.11
N PHE A 426 35.63 -28.64 2.20
CA PHE A 426 34.40 -28.80 1.45
C PHE A 426 33.32 -29.43 2.34
N GLU A 427 32.20 -28.77 2.49
CA GLU A 427 31.09 -29.24 3.31
C GLU A 427 29.76 -28.69 2.85
N ALA A 428 28.68 -29.43 3.10
CA ALA A 428 27.31 -28.96 2.97
C ALA A 428 26.67 -28.84 4.36
N ARG A 429 26.10 -27.68 4.65
CA ARG A 429 25.39 -27.37 5.89
C ARG A 429 23.91 -27.27 5.61
N PHE A 430 23.11 -27.97 6.41
CA PHE A 430 21.66 -28.05 6.23
C PHE A 430 20.92 -27.54 7.45
N ALA A 431 19.84 -26.80 7.21
CA ALA A 431 18.83 -26.43 8.20
C ALA A 431 17.46 -26.88 7.69
N THR A 432 16.57 -27.29 8.59
CA THR A 432 15.20 -27.70 8.26
C THR A 432 14.19 -26.83 9.02
N THR A 433 13.02 -26.69 8.44
CA THR A 433 11.93 -25.88 9.00
C THR A 433 10.99 -26.68 9.91
N ALA A 434 11.15 -28.01 9.91
CA ALA A 434 10.39 -28.93 10.77
C ALA A 434 11.27 -30.08 11.23
N PRO A 435 10.91 -30.83 12.27
CA PRO A 435 11.61 -32.06 12.66
C PRO A 435 11.62 -33.10 11.56
N ARG A 436 12.82 -33.61 11.21
CA ARG A 436 13.04 -34.62 10.16
C ARG A 436 13.88 -35.80 10.71
N PRO A 437 13.25 -36.67 11.50
CA PRO A 437 13.98 -37.81 12.05
C PRO A 437 14.36 -38.81 10.96
N GLY A 438 15.63 -39.25 10.94
CA GLY A 438 16.13 -40.22 9.97
C GLY A 438 16.28 -39.66 8.55
N ALA A 439 16.42 -38.32 8.40
CA ALA A 439 16.69 -37.68 7.12
C ALA A 439 18.05 -38.13 6.56
N ARG A 440 18.18 -38.14 5.25
CA ARG A 440 19.40 -38.54 4.54
C ARG A 440 20.06 -37.36 3.85
N LEU A 441 21.27 -37.07 4.28
CA LEU A 441 22.17 -36.09 3.70
C LEU A 441 23.05 -36.79 2.66
N ARG A 442 23.09 -36.29 1.42
CA ARG A 442 23.71 -36.97 0.30
C ARG A 442 24.50 -36.04 -0.59
N VAL A 443 25.68 -36.50 -1.01
CA VAL A 443 26.46 -35.85 -2.08
C VAL A 443 26.75 -36.89 -3.17
N ARG A 444 26.48 -36.52 -4.42
CA ARG A 444 26.72 -37.31 -5.60
C ARG A 444 27.55 -36.51 -6.62
N GLU A 445 28.30 -37.22 -7.45
CA GLU A 445 28.94 -36.71 -8.65
C GLU A 445 28.30 -37.40 -9.86
N GLY A 446 27.37 -36.72 -10.53
CA GLY A 446 26.47 -37.37 -11.46
C GLY A 446 25.62 -38.46 -10.78
N ASP A 447 25.73 -39.70 -11.29
CA ASP A 447 25.04 -40.85 -10.70
C ASP A 447 25.86 -41.53 -9.57
N ARG A 448 27.13 -41.15 -9.39
CA ARG A 448 28.04 -41.80 -8.43
C ARG A 448 27.83 -41.19 -7.02
N MET A 449 27.47 -42.02 -6.05
CA MET A 449 27.43 -41.66 -4.65
C MET A 449 28.85 -41.35 -4.14
N ILE A 450 29.02 -40.14 -3.60
CA ILE A 450 30.27 -39.71 -2.93
C ILE A 450 30.17 -40.00 -1.43
N THR A 451 29.12 -39.47 -0.79
CA THR A 451 28.89 -39.72 0.63
C THR A 451 27.37 -39.66 0.91
N GLU A 452 26.94 -40.42 1.89
CA GLU A 452 25.60 -40.40 2.47
C GLU A 452 25.67 -40.59 3.97
N ARG A 453 24.84 -39.81 4.69
CA ARG A 453 24.69 -39.91 6.14
C ARG A 453 23.23 -39.74 6.53
N THR A 454 22.78 -40.51 7.51
CA THR A 454 21.48 -40.35 8.14
C THR A 454 21.63 -39.52 9.43
N ALA A 455 20.74 -38.58 9.62
CA ALA A 455 20.70 -37.73 10.80
C ALA A 455 19.26 -37.31 11.17
N ASP A 456 19.09 -36.93 12.43
CA ASP A 456 17.82 -36.32 12.91
C ASP A 456 17.99 -34.80 12.89
N LEU A 457 17.27 -34.13 12.01
CA LEU A 457 17.26 -32.67 11.92
C LEU A 457 16.04 -32.08 12.60
N ALA A 458 16.16 -30.84 13.04
CA ALA A 458 15.08 -30.06 13.62
C ALA A 458 15.37 -28.56 13.46
N PRO A 459 14.35 -27.69 13.50
CA PRO A 459 14.56 -26.25 13.52
C PRO A 459 15.56 -25.83 14.62
N GLY A 460 16.42 -24.84 14.33
CA GLY A 460 17.47 -24.39 15.24
C GLY A 460 18.73 -25.28 15.25
N ARG A 461 18.77 -26.38 14.52
CA ARG A 461 19.93 -27.29 14.45
C ARG A 461 20.52 -27.32 13.04
N VAL A 462 21.85 -27.33 12.99
CA VAL A 462 22.60 -27.44 11.74
C VAL A 462 23.25 -28.80 11.67
N GLU A 463 23.10 -29.46 10.53
CA GLU A 463 23.84 -30.67 10.20
C GLU A 463 24.85 -30.41 9.10
N THR A 464 26.11 -30.81 9.32
CA THR A 464 27.21 -30.61 8.37
C THR A 464 27.64 -31.95 7.76
N LEU A 465 27.66 -32.06 6.44
CA LEU A 465 28.15 -33.22 5.72
C LEU A 465 29.44 -32.85 4.98
N PRO A 466 30.63 -33.28 5.47
CA PRO A 466 31.90 -33.07 4.77
C PRO A 466 32.00 -33.97 3.52
N PHE A 467 32.70 -33.51 2.49
CA PHE A 467 33.00 -34.26 1.29
C PHE A 467 34.33 -33.79 0.67
N GLU A 468 34.76 -34.38 -0.44
CA GLU A 468 36.15 -34.19 -0.91
C GLU A 468 36.33 -32.95 -1.77
N ARG A 469 35.37 -32.65 -2.66
CA ARG A 469 35.42 -31.51 -3.59
C ARG A 469 34.07 -31.23 -4.22
N VAL A 470 33.92 -30.04 -4.81
CA VAL A 470 32.83 -29.66 -5.72
C VAL A 470 33.32 -29.79 -7.17
N GLY A 471 32.62 -30.53 -8.01
CA GLY A 471 32.76 -30.56 -9.44
C GLY A 471 31.51 -30.07 -10.17
N ASP A 472 31.56 -29.97 -11.50
CA ASP A 472 30.45 -29.43 -12.31
C ASP A 472 29.18 -30.29 -12.26
N SER A 473 29.31 -31.57 -11.92
CA SER A 473 28.19 -32.51 -11.78
C SER A 473 27.85 -32.86 -10.33
N THR A 474 28.39 -32.10 -9.37
CA THR A 474 28.10 -32.31 -7.95
C THR A 474 26.63 -32.02 -7.67
N VAL A 475 25.97 -32.94 -6.97
CA VAL A 475 24.59 -32.79 -6.47
C VAL A 475 24.57 -32.98 -4.97
N VAL A 476 24.11 -32.00 -4.23
CA VAL A 476 23.91 -32.06 -2.78
C VAL A 476 22.41 -32.12 -2.50
N GLU A 477 21.98 -33.13 -1.76
CA GLU A 477 20.56 -33.40 -1.49
C GLU A 477 20.30 -33.64 -0.01
N LEU A 478 19.18 -33.14 0.47
CA LEU A 478 18.55 -33.57 1.70
C LEU A 478 17.24 -34.29 1.34
N LEU A 479 17.10 -35.49 1.84
CA LEU A 479 15.92 -36.33 1.62
C LEU A 479 15.30 -36.65 2.97
N ASP A 480 13.98 -36.70 3.04
CA ASP A 480 13.29 -37.25 4.22
C ASP A 480 13.52 -38.76 4.34
N ARG A 481 13.17 -39.36 5.47
CA ARG A 481 13.32 -40.79 5.70
C ARG A 481 12.61 -41.67 4.68
N ASP A 482 11.49 -41.18 4.12
CA ASP A 482 10.74 -41.91 3.07
C ASP A 482 11.34 -41.76 1.68
N GLY A 483 12.35 -40.91 1.53
CA GLY A 483 13.05 -40.63 0.26
C GLY A 483 12.50 -39.44 -0.51
N SER A 484 11.51 -38.72 0.01
CA SER A 484 11.08 -37.45 -0.59
C SER A 484 12.17 -36.39 -0.50
N LEU A 485 12.32 -35.60 -1.56
CA LEU A 485 13.33 -34.57 -1.65
C LEU A 485 12.89 -33.33 -0.88
N LEU A 486 13.71 -32.87 0.07
CA LEU A 486 13.49 -31.64 0.82
C LEU A 486 14.20 -30.45 0.18
N VAL A 487 15.48 -30.58 -0.15
CA VAL A 487 16.24 -29.57 -0.90
C VAL A 487 17.31 -30.22 -1.74
N ARG A 488 17.60 -29.64 -2.91
CA ARG A 488 18.67 -30.06 -3.83
C ARG A 488 19.43 -28.86 -4.34
N TRP A 489 20.73 -28.90 -4.20
CA TRP A 489 21.65 -27.94 -4.78
C TRP A 489 22.50 -28.59 -5.88
N THR A 490 22.74 -27.84 -6.96
CA THR A 490 23.72 -28.14 -8.00
C THR A 490 24.49 -26.88 -8.32
N PRO A 491 25.73 -26.96 -8.82
CA PRO A 491 26.46 -25.78 -9.28
C PRO A 491 25.61 -24.96 -10.26
N PRO A 492 25.58 -23.61 -10.13
CA PRO A 492 24.77 -22.76 -10.99
C PRO A 492 25.24 -22.85 -12.44
N THR A 493 24.30 -22.90 -13.35
CA THR A 493 24.56 -22.78 -14.78
C THR A 493 24.58 -21.30 -15.14
N ALA A 494 25.65 -20.86 -15.81
CA ALA A 494 25.75 -19.47 -16.25
C ALA A 494 24.67 -19.18 -17.29
N ALA A 495 23.81 -18.18 -17.04
CA ALA A 495 22.98 -17.60 -18.07
C ALA A 495 23.83 -16.69 -18.98
N ASP A 496 23.57 -16.69 -20.27
CA ASP A 496 24.31 -15.86 -21.24
C ASP A 496 23.60 -14.52 -21.44
N GLY A 497 24.40 -13.45 -21.59
CA GLY A 497 23.95 -12.13 -22.00
C GLY A 497 23.76 -11.12 -20.87
N GLU A 498 23.86 -9.86 -21.24
CA GLU A 498 23.60 -8.71 -20.37
C GLU A 498 22.16 -8.22 -20.62
N PRO A 499 21.37 -7.93 -19.56
CA PRO A 499 20.00 -7.47 -19.74
C PRO A 499 19.99 -6.04 -20.30
N PRO A 500 18.96 -5.67 -21.10
CA PRO A 500 18.84 -4.31 -21.60
C PRO A 500 18.46 -3.34 -20.47
N VAL A 501 19.00 -2.12 -20.56
CA VAL A 501 18.59 -1.00 -19.70
C VAL A 501 17.37 -0.29 -20.30
N ALA A 502 16.57 0.33 -19.45
CA ALA A 502 15.43 1.14 -19.88
C ALA A 502 15.92 2.48 -20.45
N GLU A 503 15.34 2.88 -21.56
CA GLU A 503 15.57 4.15 -22.22
C GLU A 503 14.37 5.09 -22.04
N GLU A 504 14.64 6.39 -22.06
CA GLU A 504 13.60 7.39 -22.01
C GLU A 504 12.74 7.35 -23.28
N PRO A 505 11.39 7.26 -23.19
CA PRO A 505 10.54 7.25 -24.37
C PRO A 505 10.73 8.52 -25.22
N ALA A 506 10.79 8.36 -26.55
CA ALA A 506 10.78 9.48 -27.47
C ALA A 506 9.52 10.34 -27.29
N THR A 507 9.59 11.62 -27.66
CA THR A 507 8.41 12.48 -27.71
C THR A 507 7.40 11.98 -28.77
N PRO A 508 6.09 12.29 -28.66
CA PRO A 508 5.09 11.82 -29.62
C PRO A 508 5.44 12.10 -31.10
N ASP A 509 6.09 13.23 -31.37
CA ASP A 509 6.52 13.62 -32.73
C ASP A 509 7.67 12.73 -33.25
N GLY A 510 8.49 12.20 -32.38
CA GLY A 510 9.59 11.30 -32.70
C GLY A 510 9.17 9.86 -32.95
N ILE A 511 7.91 9.48 -32.65
CA ILE A 511 7.40 8.12 -32.84
C ILE A 511 6.68 8.00 -34.18
N GLY A 512 7.05 7.03 -34.98
CA GLY A 512 6.57 6.88 -36.36
C GLY A 512 5.22 6.18 -36.51
N THR A 513 4.81 5.31 -35.58
CA THR A 513 3.65 4.43 -35.73
C THR A 513 2.56 4.68 -34.67
N VAL A 514 1.30 4.39 -35.01
CA VAL A 514 0.16 4.43 -34.08
C VAL A 514 0.34 3.38 -32.98
N GLU A 515 0.87 2.21 -33.36
CA GLU A 515 1.16 1.12 -32.41
C GLU A 515 2.08 1.59 -31.29
N GLU A 516 3.22 2.17 -31.63
CA GLU A 516 4.23 2.61 -30.67
C GLU A 516 3.73 3.76 -29.82
N LEU A 517 2.97 4.69 -30.40
CA LEU A 517 2.27 5.77 -29.66
C LEU A 517 1.31 5.20 -28.63
N TYR A 518 0.51 4.20 -29.01
CA TYR A 518 -0.41 3.54 -28.08
C TYR A 518 0.35 2.84 -26.94
N LEU A 519 1.37 2.03 -27.26
CA LEU A 519 2.13 1.26 -26.28
C LEU A 519 2.91 2.17 -25.33
N THR A 520 3.51 3.25 -25.81
CA THR A 520 4.17 4.23 -24.95
C THR A 520 3.19 4.90 -23.98
N GLY A 521 2.00 5.29 -24.47
CA GLY A 521 0.94 5.81 -23.60
C GLY A 521 0.46 4.80 -22.58
N LEU A 522 0.29 3.54 -22.98
CA LEU A 522 -0.09 2.44 -22.09
C LEU A 522 0.96 2.22 -20.99
N HIS A 523 2.25 2.16 -21.35
CA HIS A 523 3.35 2.05 -20.41
C HIS A 523 3.31 3.17 -19.37
N LEU A 524 3.26 4.44 -19.80
CA LEU A 524 3.21 5.58 -18.88
C LEU A 524 1.99 5.55 -17.95
N SER A 525 0.85 5.07 -18.45
CA SER A 525 -0.37 4.93 -17.66
C SER A 525 -0.26 3.82 -16.62
N GLN A 526 0.21 2.64 -17.01
CA GLN A 526 0.38 1.47 -16.14
C GLN A 526 1.47 1.70 -15.08
N TYR A 527 2.58 2.29 -15.50
CA TYR A 527 3.70 2.67 -14.62
C TYR A 527 3.32 3.79 -13.62
N ARG A 528 2.18 4.45 -13.83
CA ARG A 528 1.74 5.64 -13.06
C ARG A 528 2.83 6.71 -13.03
N HIS A 529 3.42 7.00 -14.22
CA HIS A 529 4.56 7.90 -14.30
C HIS A 529 4.24 9.28 -13.71
N PRO A 530 4.98 9.76 -12.69
CA PRO A 530 4.57 10.93 -11.90
C PRO A 530 4.65 12.26 -12.66
N THR A 531 5.52 12.36 -13.67
CA THR A 531 5.80 13.62 -14.40
C THR A 531 5.45 13.56 -15.88
N ARG A 532 5.17 12.36 -16.42
CA ARG A 532 4.83 12.18 -17.85
C ARG A 532 3.42 11.65 -18.02
N SER A 533 2.66 12.31 -18.89
CA SER A 533 1.28 11.94 -19.20
C SER A 533 1.19 11.03 -20.42
N PRO A 534 0.34 9.99 -20.42
CA PRO A 534 0.03 9.20 -21.61
C PRO A 534 -0.76 9.99 -22.66
N LEU A 535 -1.46 11.07 -22.29
CA LEU A 535 -2.42 11.78 -23.14
C LEU A 535 -1.81 12.35 -24.43
N PRO A 536 -0.63 12.97 -24.46
CA PRO A 536 -0.01 13.45 -25.70
C PRO A 536 0.20 12.34 -26.72
N TYR A 537 0.62 11.16 -26.27
CA TYR A 537 0.86 9.99 -27.13
C TYR A 537 -0.44 9.46 -27.74
N TRP A 538 -1.46 9.27 -26.91
CA TRP A 538 -2.76 8.79 -27.38
C TRP A 538 -3.47 9.80 -28.30
N ARG A 539 -3.34 11.11 -28.06
CA ARG A 539 -3.85 12.15 -28.95
C ARG A 539 -3.15 12.10 -30.31
N ALA A 540 -1.83 12.03 -30.33
CA ALA A 540 -1.07 11.89 -31.56
C ALA A 540 -1.41 10.60 -32.32
N ALA A 541 -1.70 9.50 -31.63
CA ALA A 541 -2.19 8.27 -32.26
C ALA A 541 -3.54 8.49 -32.98
N LEU A 542 -4.51 9.17 -32.34
CA LEU A 542 -5.81 9.47 -32.94
C LEU A 542 -5.77 10.56 -34.02
N GLU A 543 -4.81 11.48 -33.98
CA GLU A 543 -4.57 12.41 -35.09
C GLU A 543 -4.17 11.68 -36.37
N ARG A 544 -3.41 10.57 -36.23
CA ARG A 544 -3.00 9.73 -37.38
C ARG A 544 -4.07 8.71 -37.80
N ASP A 545 -4.73 8.08 -36.82
CA ASP A 545 -5.81 7.11 -37.03
C ASP A 545 -6.97 7.36 -36.06
N PRO A 546 -7.94 8.24 -36.41
CA PRO A 546 -9.08 8.56 -35.55
C PRO A 546 -9.92 7.33 -35.11
N GLY A 547 -9.84 6.24 -35.85
CA GLY A 547 -10.58 5.00 -35.61
C GLY A 547 -9.75 3.94 -34.86
N ASP A 548 -8.54 4.24 -34.37
CA ASP A 548 -7.77 3.24 -33.63
C ASP A 548 -8.54 2.77 -32.39
N ILE A 549 -8.76 1.44 -32.32
CA ILE A 549 -9.65 0.84 -31.32
C ILE A 549 -9.08 1.01 -29.92
N ARG A 550 -7.83 0.61 -29.73
CA ARG A 550 -7.22 0.57 -28.40
C ARG A 550 -7.02 1.97 -27.81
N THR A 551 -6.61 2.91 -28.65
CA THR A 551 -6.42 4.30 -28.21
C THR A 551 -7.77 4.97 -27.87
N ASN A 552 -8.84 4.70 -28.64
CA ASN A 552 -10.18 5.18 -28.28
C ASN A 552 -10.65 4.55 -26.95
N LEU A 553 -10.43 3.25 -26.72
CA LEU A 553 -10.80 2.60 -25.46
C LEU A 553 -9.97 3.11 -24.27
N ALA A 554 -8.68 3.33 -24.44
CA ALA A 554 -7.81 3.88 -23.36
C ALA A 554 -8.26 5.29 -22.94
N LEU A 555 -8.62 6.15 -23.91
CA LEU A 555 -9.17 7.47 -23.60
C LEU A 555 -10.59 7.40 -23.03
N ALA A 556 -11.43 6.50 -23.53
CA ALA A 556 -12.79 6.28 -23.04
C ALA A 556 -12.79 5.82 -21.58
N GLU A 557 -11.89 4.91 -21.19
CA GLU A 557 -11.74 4.47 -19.80
C GLU A 557 -11.37 5.64 -18.87
N ARG A 558 -10.47 6.52 -19.30
CA ARG A 558 -10.12 7.73 -18.53
C ARG A 558 -11.29 8.71 -18.42
N GLU A 559 -12.04 8.91 -19.50
CA GLU A 559 -13.24 9.75 -19.51
C GLU A 559 -14.32 9.17 -18.60
N TYR A 560 -14.52 7.84 -18.61
CA TYR A 560 -15.42 7.15 -17.68
C TYR A 560 -15.03 7.40 -16.22
N ARG A 561 -13.76 7.16 -15.87
CA ARG A 561 -13.23 7.40 -14.51
C ARG A 561 -13.32 8.86 -14.06
N ALA A 562 -13.37 9.80 -15.03
CA ALA A 562 -13.55 11.22 -14.77
C ALA A 562 -15.03 11.66 -14.72
N GLY A 563 -15.99 10.72 -14.80
CA GLY A 563 -17.42 11.01 -14.82
C GLY A 563 -17.92 11.64 -16.14
N GLN A 564 -17.17 11.53 -17.23
CA GLN A 564 -17.51 12.06 -18.55
C GLN A 564 -18.17 10.97 -19.43
N TYR A 565 -19.33 10.48 -18.97
CA TYR A 565 -19.98 9.28 -19.53
C TYR A 565 -20.39 9.41 -21.00
N ASP A 566 -20.92 10.58 -21.44
CA ASP A 566 -21.27 10.81 -22.82
C ASP A 566 -20.04 10.81 -23.74
N SER A 567 -18.94 11.43 -23.32
CA SER A 567 -17.68 11.44 -24.07
C SER A 567 -17.10 10.01 -24.17
N CYS A 568 -17.09 9.27 -23.06
CA CYS A 568 -16.71 7.87 -23.04
C CYS A 568 -17.52 7.05 -24.04
N LEU A 569 -18.86 7.16 -23.99
CA LEU A 569 -19.74 6.43 -24.90
C LEU A 569 -19.47 6.79 -26.37
N GLY A 570 -19.25 8.07 -26.67
CA GLY A 570 -18.92 8.53 -28.03
C GLY A 570 -17.64 7.86 -28.56
N ARG A 571 -16.58 7.75 -27.75
CA ARG A 571 -15.34 7.07 -28.15
C ARG A 571 -15.52 5.56 -28.30
N VAL A 572 -16.25 4.96 -27.38
CA VAL A 572 -16.53 3.51 -27.44
C VAL A 572 -17.32 3.17 -28.70
N GLU A 573 -18.28 4.00 -29.11
CA GLU A 573 -19.05 3.77 -30.35
C GLU A 573 -18.15 3.89 -31.60
N VAL A 574 -17.14 4.78 -31.61
CA VAL A 574 -16.13 4.83 -32.67
C VAL A 574 -15.34 3.54 -32.73
N ALA A 575 -14.88 3.05 -31.56
CA ALA A 575 -14.16 1.78 -31.47
C ALA A 575 -15.03 0.60 -31.92
N LEU A 576 -16.29 0.51 -31.46
CA LEU A 576 -17.24 -0.53 -31.82
C LEU A 576 -17.55 -0.54 -33.31
N ALA A 577 -17.79 0.62 -33.95
CA ALA A 577 -18.06 0.72 -35.36
C ALA A 577 -16.92 0.14 -36.22
N ARG A 578 -15.66 0.33 -35.79
CA ARG A 578 -14.50 -0.28 -36.45
C ARG A 578 -14.34 -1.76 -36.13
N LEU A 579 -14.53 -2.13 -34.87
CA LEU A 579 -14.34 -3.49 -34.36
C LEU A 579 -15.32 -4.47 -34.99
N THR A 580 -16.59 -4.04 -35.15
CA THR A 580 -17.69 -4.88 -35.67
C THR A 580 -17.93 -4.75 -37.18
N ARG A 581 -17.17 -3.90 -37.88
CA ARG A 581 -17.36 -3.64 -39.32
C ARG A 581 -17.35 -4.89 -40.21
N ARG A 582 -16.57 -5.90 -39.83
CA ARG A 582 -16.44 -7.14 -40.62
C ARG A 582 -17.05 -8.36 -39.92
N ASN A 583 -17.15 -8.32 -38.63
CA ASN A 583 -17.70 -9.41 -37.81
C ASN A 583 -18.33 -8.81 -36.55
N GLU A 584 -19.61 -9.09 -36.33
CA GLU A 584 -20.33 -8.61 -35.15
C GLU A 584 -19.89 -9.24 -33.82
N ASN A 585 -19.04 -10.28 -33.89
CA ASN A 585 -18.49 -10.98 -32.73
C ASN A 585 -16.97 -10.77 -32.71
N PRO A 586 -16.48 -9.68 -32.13
CA PRO A 586 -15.05 -9.43 -32.00
C PRO A 586 -14.42 -10.41 -30.99
N LEU A 587 -13.10 -10.60 -31.10
CA LEU A 587 -12.32 -11.46 -30.19
C LEU A 587 -12.35 -10.93 -28.75
N ASP A 588 -12.32 -9.62 -28.57
CA ASP A 588 -12.32 -8.95 -27.25
C ASP A 588 -13.59 -8.10 -27.11
N ALA A 589 -14.30 -8.31 -26.03
CA ALA A 589 -15.57 -7.65 -25.73
C ALA A 589 -15.46 -6.42 -24.81
N GLU A 590 -14.23 -5.94 -24.50
CA GLU A 590 -14.00 -4.75 -23.65
C GLU A 590 -14.87 -3.55 -24.05
N ALA A 591 -14.94 -3.26 -25.35
CA ALA A 591 -15.70 -2.14 -25.85
C ALA A 591 -17.22 -2.25 -25.51
N PHE A 592 -17.79 -3.44 -25.58
CA PHE A 592 -19.18 -3.66 -25.16
C PHE A 592 -19.36 -3.48 -23.66
N TYR A 593 -18.42 -3.97 -22.87
CA TYR A 593 -18.44 -3.83 -21.42
C TYR A 593 -18.40 -2.35 -21.01
N LEU A 594 -17.44 -1.59 -21.52
CA LEU A 594 -17.29 -0.15 -21.22
C LEU A 594 -18.48 0.68 -21.71
N ALA A 595 -19.06 0.35 -22.89
CA ALA A 595 -20.32 0.94 -23.35
C ALA A 595 -21.45 0.67 -22.35
N GLY A 596 -21.55 -0.57 -21.84
CA GLY A 596 -22.53 -0.94 -20.83
C GLY A 596 -22.40 -0.13 -19.55
N LEU A 597 -21.18 0.07 -19.06
CA LEU A 597 -20.89 0.88 -17.87
C LEU A 597 -21.34 2.34 -18.07
N ALA A 598 -20.93 2.98 -19.19
CA ALA A 598 -21.30 4.36 -19.48
C ALA A 598 -22.83 4.53 -19.62
N LEU A 599 -23.50 3.62 -20.33
CA LEU A 599 -24.96 3.62 -20.48
C LEU A 599 -25.68 3.45 -19.14
N GLY A 600 -25.18 2.58 -18.27
CA GLY A 600 -25.72 2.37 -16.91
C GLY A 600 -25.64 3.64 -16.06
N ARG A 601 -24.51 4.37 -16.10
CA ARG A 601 -24.36 5.67 -15.40
C ARG A 601 -25.26 6.77 -16.01
N LEU A 602 -25.55 6.71 -17.31
CA LEU A 602 -26.50 7.62 -18.00
C LEU A 602 -27.97 7.23 -17.76
N GLY A 603 -28.29 6.18 -16.99
CA GLY A 603 -29.65 5.70 -16.73
C GLY A 603 -30.29 4.98 -17.90
N ARG A 604 -29.51 4.63 -18.93
CA ARG A 604 -29.97 3.91 -20.15
C ARG A 604 -29.90 2.39 -19.93
N ASP A 605 -30.55 1.91 -18.86
CA ASP A 605 -30.42 0.52 -18.36
C ASP A 605 -30.72 -0.56 -19.42
N LEU A 606 -31.71 -0.39 -20.29
CA LEU A 606 -32.04 -1.40 -21.31
C LEU A 606 -30.93 -1.57 -22.34
N GLU A 607 -30.30 -0.49 -22.71
CA GLU A 607 -29.16 -0.52 -23.62
C GLU A 607 -27.91 -1.07 -22.94
N ALA A 608 -27.69 -0.70 -21.66
CA ALA A 608 -26.61 -1.25 -20.84
C ALA A 608 -26.71 -2.78 -20.71
N GLU A 609 -27.94 -3.31 -20.41
CA GLU A 609 -28.20 -4.76 -20.33
C GLU A 609 -27.86 -5.47 -21.64
N ALA A 610 -28.21 -4.88 -22.80
CA ALA A 610 -27.86 -5.45 -24.09
C ALA A 610 -26.34 -5.49 -24.33
N ARG A 611 -25.62 -4.43 -23.92
CA ARG A 611 -24.16 -4.36 -24.04
C ARG A 611 -23.46 -5.35 -23.09
N PHE A 612 -23.90 -5.44 -21.84
CA PHE A 612 -23.38 -6.43 -20.89
C PHE A 612 -23.67 -7.87 -21.35
N GLY A 613 -24.90 -8.14 -21.85
CA GLY A 613 -25.23 -9.44 -22.42
C GLY A 613 -24.29 -9.83 -23.55
N LYS A 614 -23.94 -8.88 -24.43
CA LYS A 614 -22.97 -9.14 -25.51
C LYS A 614 -21.55 -9.31 -24.99
N ALA A 615 -21.12 -8.49 -24.04
CA ALA A 615 -19.79 -8.61 -23.43
C ALA A 615 -19.59 -9.95 -22.72
N GLY A 616 -20.65 -10.49 -22.09
CA GLY A 616 -20.61 -11.79 -21.41
C GLY A 616 -20.42 -13.03 -22.32
N TRP A 617 -20.43 -12.86 -23.65
CA TRP A 617 -20.10 -13.95 -24.58
C TRP A 617 -18.58 -14.23 -24.64
N ASP A 618 -17.77 -13.24 -24.30
CA ASP A 618 -16.33 -13.39 -24.11
C ASP A 618 -16.03 -13.89 -22.69
N GLY A 619 -15.40 -15.05 -22.58
CA GLY A 619 -15.04 -15.65 -21.30
C GLY A 619 -14.19 -14.73 -20.41
N SER A 620 -13.39 -13.84 -20.99
CA SER A 620 -12.58 -12.85 -20.26
C SER A 620 -13.43 -11.78 -19.55
N TRP A 621 -14.62 -11.49 -20.08
CA TRP A 621 -15.53 -10.46 -19.55
C TRP A 621 -16.79 -11.04 -18.91
N ALA A 622 -17.00 -12.37 -19.00
CA ALA A 622 -18.21 -13.04 -18.53
C ALA A 622 -18.53 -12.75 -17.06
N ALA A 623 -17.53 -12.77 -16.17
CA ALA A 623 -17.70 -12.47 -14.77
C ALA A 623 -18.16 -11.04 -14.53
N ALA A 624 -17.42 -10.06 -15.06
CA ALA A 624 -17.69 -8.64 -14.88
C ALA A 624 -19.03 -8.22 -15.52
N ALA A 625 -19.25 -8.61 -16.78
CA ALA A 625 -20.47 -8.29 -17.49
C ALA A 625 -21.70 -8.97 -16.88
N GLY A 626 -21.57 -10.20 -16.42
CA GLY A 626 -22.63 -10.93 -15.77
C GLY A 626 -23.05 -10.31 -14.43
N PHE A 627 -22.07 -9.85 -13.62
CA PHE A 627 -22.35 -9.10 -12.41
C PHE A 627 -23.12 -7.81 -12.70
N GLU A 628 -22.65 -6.98 -13.62
CA GLU A 628 -23.27 -5.70 -13.99
C GLU A 628 -24.68 -5.89 -14.59
N LEU A 629 -24.86 -6.94 -15.40
CA LEU A 629 -26.19 -7.34 -15.92
C LEU A 629 -27.14 -7.71 -14.78
N ALA A 630 -26.68 -8.53 -13.82
CA ALA A 630 -27.49 -8.94 -12.68
C ALA A 630 -27.84 -7.74 -11.78
N ALA A 631 -26.88 -6.83 -11.56
CA ALA A 631 -27.09 -5.60 -10.79
C ALA A 631 -28.08 -4.66 -11.49
N SER A 632 -28.00 -4.48 -12.82
CA SER A 632 -28.97 -3.69 -13.59
C SER A 632 -30.37 -4.28 -13.53
N LEU A 633 -30.50 -5.59 -13.73
CA LEU A 633 -31.77 -6.31 -13.58
C LEU A 633 -32.34 -6.16 -12.16
N THR A 634 -31.53 -6.15 -11.14
CA THR A 634 -31.93 -5.95 -9.73
C THR A 634 -32.48 -4.54 -9.52
N ARG A 635 -31.78 -3.51 -10.00
CA ARG A 635 -32.26 -2.10 -9.93
C ARG A 635 -33.62 -1.92 -10.57
N ARG A 636 -33.90 -2.66 -11.64
CA ARG A 636 -35.16 -2.66 -12.36
C ARG A 636 -36.21 -3.63 -11.77
N GLY A 637 -35.96 -4.23 -10.61
CA GLY A 637 -36.88 -5.15 -9.91
C GLY A 637 -37.03 -6.54 -10.56
N ARG A 638 -36.16 -6.91 -11.52
CA ARG A 638 -36.22 -8.20 -12.23
C ARG A 638 -35.43 -9.30 -11.50
N ARG A 639 -35.65 -9.44 -10.20
CA ARG A 639 -34.87 -10.26 -9.25
C ARG A 639 -34.62 -11.69 -9.71
N ARG A 640 -35.67 -12.38 -10.20
CA ARG A 640 -35.54 -13.77 -10.69
C ARG A 640 -34.67 -13.87 -11.95
N ALA A 641 -34.67 -12.86 -12.79
CA ALA A 641 -33.80 -12.82 -13.97
C ALA A 641 -32.35 -12.59 -13.55
N ALA A 642 -32.11 -11.71 -12.58
CA ALA A 642 -30.81 -11.48 -11.99
C ALA A 642 -30.21 -12.76 -11.38
N LEU A 643 -30.97 -13.51 -10.57
CA LEU A 643 -30.53 -14.81 -10.03
C LEU A 643 -30.14 -15.80 -11.13
N ARG A 644 -30.95 -15.93 -12.20
CA ARG A 644 -30.58 -16.80 -13.33
C ARG A 644 -29.27 -16.40 -14.00
N VAL A 645 -28.98 -15.09 -14.11
CA VAL A 645 -27.68 -14.63 -14.63
C VAL A 645 -26.54 -15.09 -13.71
N LEU A 646 -26.69 -14.89 -12.39
CA LEU A 646 -25.69 -15.33 -11.41
C LEU A 646 -25.49 -16.85 -11.44
N ASP A 647 -26.59 -17.64 -11.59
CA ASP A 647 -26.51 -19.10 -11.68
C ASP A 647 -25.70 -19.58 -12.91
N THR A 648 -25.73 -18.82 -14.02
CA THR A 648 -24.93 -19.15 -15.20
C THR A 648 -23.43 -18.93 -15.02
N LEU A 649 -23.05 -18.15 -14.01
CA LEU A 649 -21.63 -17.85 -13.70
C LEU A 649 -21.01 -18.87 -12.73
N ASP A 650 -21.83 -19.63 -12.01
CA ASP A 650 -21.35 -20.60 -11.02
C ASP A 650 -20.50 -21.69 -11.65
N GLY A 651 -19.31 -21.93 -11.09
CA GLY A 651 -18.35 -22.92 -11.58
C GLY A 651 -17.64 -22.56 -12.88
N VAL A 652 -17.98 -21.42 -13.50
CA VAL A 652 -17.37 -20.96 -14.77
C VAL A 652 -16.35 -19.86 -14.53
N VAL A 653 -16.58 -19.01 -13.54
CA VAL A 653 -15.74 -17.85 -13.22
C VAL A 653 -15.20 -17.92 -11.79
N GLY A 654 -14.09 -17.22 -11.54
CA GLY A 654 -13.46 -17.15 -10.21
C GLY A 654 -14.36 -16.55 -9.12
N HIS A 655 -13.88 -16.62 -7.90
CA HIS A 655 -14.56 -16.04 -6.73
C HIS A 655 -14.67 -14.50 -6.84
N ASP A 656 -15.85 -13.97 -6.51
CA ASP A 656 -16.15 -12.54 -6.41
C ASP A 656 -17.17 -12.31 -5.30
N SER A 657 -16.77 -11.73 -4.19
CA SER A 657 -17.61 -11.51 -3.01
C SER A 657 -18.81 -10.60 -3.31
N ARG A 658 -18.74 -9.69 -4.31
CA ARG A 658 -19.89 -8.85 -4.74
C ARG A 658 -21.01 -9.71 -5.29
N ARG A 659 -20.70 -10.77 -6.08
CA ARG A 659 -21.69 -11.72 -6.59
C ARG A 659 -22.37 -12.48 -5.46
N VAL A 660 -21.60 -12.88 -4.44
CA VAL A 660 -22.10 -13.55 -3.23
C VAL A 660 -23.09 -12.65 -2.49
N VAL A 661 -22.72 -11.38 -2.26
CA VAL A 661 -23.57 -10.37 -1.62
C VAL A 661 -24.86 -10.14 -2.42
N LEU A 662 -24.75 -9.91 -3.73
CA LEU A 662 -25.89 -9.71 -4.61
C LEU A 662 -26.82 -10.94 -4.61
N ARG A 663 -26.27 -12.15 -4.69
CA ARG A 663 -27.04 -13.40 -4.62
C ARG A 663 -27.79 -13.53 -3.29
N ALA A 664 -27.11 -13.28 -2.17
CA ALA A 664 -27.73 -13.37 -0.85
C ALA A 664 -28.92 -12.41 -0.69
N VAL A 665 -28.73 -11.15 -1.13
CA VAL A 665 -29.82 -10.15 -1.13
C VAL A 665 -30.99 -10.61 -2.02
N LEU A 666 -30.73 -11.09 -3.21
CA LEU A 666 -31.75 -11.56 -4.14
C LEU A 666 -32.49 -12.81 -3.64
N LEU A 667 -31.79 -13.76 -3.01
CA LEU A 667 -32.38 -14.94 -2.38
C LEU A 667 -33.33 -14.49 -1.26
N HIS A 668 -32.88 -13.59 -0.39
CA HIS A 668 -33.73 -13.07 0.70
C HIS A 668 -35.00 -12.40 0.17
N GLU A 669 -34.86 -11.49 -0.82
CA GLU A 669 -35.98 -10.74 -1.41
C GLU A 669 -36.93 -11.62 -2.25
N THR A 670 -36.47 -12.79 -2.70
CA THR A 670 -37.32 -13.75 -3.43
C THR A 670 -37.93 -14.84 -2.53
N GLY A 671 -37.83 -14.70 -1.20
CA GLY A 671 -38.43 -15.57 -0.22
C GLY A 671 -37.63 -16.84 0.11
N ARG A 672 -36.31 -16.80 -0.10
CA ARG A 672 -35.36 -17.91 0.18
C ARG A 672 -34.32 -17.50 1.24
N PRO A 673 -34.75 -17.02 2.46
CA PRO A 673 -33.81 -16.45 3.44
C PRO A 673 -32.85 -17.49 4.05
N ALA A 674 -33.24 -18.76 4.12
CA ALA A 674 -32.38 -19.83 4.63
C ALA A 674 -31.17 -20.06 3.72
N GLU A 675 -31.37 -20.07 2.41
CA GLU A 675 -30.31 -20.23 1.43
C GLU A 675 -29.42 -18.97 1.39
N ALA A 676 -29.99 -17.76 1.53
CA ALA A 676 -29.21 -16.54 1.66
C ALA A 676 -28.23 -16.61 2.86
N LEU A 677 -28.73 -17.13 4.00
CA LEU A 677 -27.90 -17.25 5.20
C LEU A 677 -26.79 -18.29 5.03
N GLU A 678 -27.04 -19.40 4.33
CA GLU A 678 -26.04 -20.42 4.01
C GLU A 678 -24.91 -19.83 3.17
N VAL A 679 -25.26 -19.17 2.06
CA VAL A 679 -24.30 -18.49 1.16
C VAL A 679 -23.44 -17.48 1.92
N LEU A 680 -24.04 -16.66 2.80
CA LEU A 680 -23.29 -15.69 3.60
C LEU A 680 -22.34 -16.34 4.62
N ARG A 681 -22.72 -17.47 5.22
CA ARG A 681 -21.87 -18.20 6.17
C ARG A 681 -20.69 -18.89 5.49
N GLU A 682 -20.91 -19.44 4.31
CA GLU A 682 -19.84 -20.01 3.50
C GLU A 682 -18.81 -18.93 3.11
N GLU A 683 -19.31 -17.77 2.70
CA GLU A 683 -18.44 -16.63 2.37
C GLU A 683 -17.68 -16.13 3.59
N LEU A 684 -18.33 -15.99 4.75
CA LEU A 684 -17.65 -15.57 5.97
C LEU A 684 -16.57 -16.56 6.43
N ALA A 685 -16.78 -17.85 6.21
CA ALA A 685 -15.75 -18.87 6.49
C ALA A 685 -14.56 -18.76 5.54
N ALA A 686 -14.79 -18.36 4.29
CA ALA A 686 -13.73 -18.13 3.31
C ALA A 686 -13.04 -16.77 3.53
N GLU A 687 -13.79 -15.72 3.87
CA GLU A 687 -13.30 -14.34 4.09
C GLU A 687 -13.80 -13.78 5.44
N PRO A 688 -13.15 -14.11 6.56
CA PRO A 688 -13.61 -13.76 7.91
C PRO A 688 -13.78 -12.26 8.17
N LEU A 689 -13.06 -11.42 7.41
CA LEU A 689 -13.08 -9.96 7.54
C LEU A 689 -13.88 -9.26 6.42
N ASN A 690 -14.70 -9.99 5.64
CA ASN A 690 -15.56 -9.37 4.65
C ASN A 690 -16.63 -8.48 5.32
N PRO A 691 -16.52 -7.13 5.22
CA PRO A 691 -17.33 -6.24 6.04
C PRO A 691 -18.80 -6.23 5.60
N THR A 692 -19.10 -6.40 4.31
CA THR A 692 -20.46 -6.41 3.78
C THR A 692 -21.19 -7.69 4.19
N VAL A 693 -20.51 -8.84 4.14
CA VAL A 693 -21.05 -10.12 4.60
C VAL A 693 -21.32 -10.10 6.10
N ARG A 694 -20.36 -9.61 6.90
CA ARG A 694 -20.53 -9.41 8.35
C ARG A 694 -21.77 -8.56 8.66
N THR A 695 -21.92 -7.44 7.94
CA THR A 695 -23.09 -6.54 8.10
C THR A 695 -24.41 -7.23 7.77
N LEU A 696 -24.48 -8.03 6.70
CA LEU A 696 -25.69 -8.79 6.34
C LEU A 696 -26.00 -9.89 7.36
N LEU A 697 -25.01 -10.44 8.04
CA LEU A 697 -25.16 -11.40 9.14
C LEU A 697 -25.48 -10.73 10.48
N GLY A 698 -25.60 -9.41 10.54
CA GLY A 698 -25.92 -8.66 11.77
C GLY A 698 -24.72 -8.51 12.73
N MET A 699 -23.50 -8.70 12.26
CA MET A 699 -22.28 -8.44 13.03
C MET A 699 -22.00 -6.92 13.07
N PRO A 700 -21.17 -6.45 14.02
CA PRO A 700 -20.81 -5.05 14.12
C PRO A 700 -20.21 -4.50 12.81
N LEU A 701 -20.51 -3.24 12.51
CA LEU A 701 -19.87 -2.51 11.40
C LEU A 701 -18.38 -2.34 11.65
N PRO A 702 -17.56 -2.18 10.58
CA PRO A 702 -16.17 -1.81 10.74
C PRO A 702 -16.03 -0.45 11.44
N ALA A 703 -14.91 -0.24 12.13
CA ALA A 703 -14.64 1.01 12.83
C ALA A 703 -14.27 2.16 11.88
N ASP A 704 -13.69 1.86 10.73
CA ASP A 704 -13.27 2.85 9.74
C ASP A 704 -14.48 3.41 8.94
N PRO A 705 -14.73 4.74 8.95
CA PRO A 705 -15.85 5.35 8.22
C PRO A 705 -15.75 5.18 6.69
N GLY A 706 -14.53 5.15 6.12
CA GLY A 706 -14.32 4.88 4.70
C GLY A 706 -14.78 3.49 4.31
N LEU A 707 -14.45 2.49 5.14
CA LEU A 707 -14.90 1.12 4.93
C LEU A 707 -16.40 0.95 5.16
N MET A 708 -17.00 1.71 6.12
CA MET A 708 -18.47 1.78 6.26
C MET A 708 -19.15 2.33 5.00
N LEU A 709 -18.58 3.37 4.40
CA LEU A 709 -19.07 3.90 3.12
C LEU A 709 -19.02 2.84 2.02
N ASP A 710 -17.93 2.08 1.95
CA ASP A 710 -17.78 0.98 1.00
C ASP A 710 -18.86 -0.09 1.19
N VAL A 711 -19.15 -0.48 2.43
CA VAL A 711 -20.26 -1.40 2.75
C VAL A 711 -21.61 -0.84 2.27
N ALA A 712 -21.89 0.42 2.54
CA ALA A 712 -23.14 1.05 2.10
C ALA A 712 -23.27 1.09 0.57
N LEU A 713 -22.17 1.35 -0.15
CA LEU A 713 -22.16 1.36 -1.61
C LEU A 713 -22.34 -0.04 -2.21
N ASP A 714 -21.76 -1.08 -1.61
CA ASP A 714 -21.95 -2.47 -2.02
C ASP A 714 -23.42 -2.92 -1.80
N LEU A 715 -23.98 -2.60 -0.63
CA LEU A 715 -25.38 -2.89 -0.33
C LEU A 715 -26.34 -2.16 -1.29
N ARG A 716 -26.04 -0.90 -1.62
CA ARG A 716 -26.76 -0.14 -2.64
C ARG A 716 -26.69 -0.80 -4.01
N ALA A 717 -25.51 -1.23 -4.43
CA ALA A 717 -25.30 -1.92 -5.71
C ALA A 717 -26.04 -3.25 -5.77
N ALA A 718 -26.09 -4.00 -4.64
CA ALA A 718 -26.86 -5.23 -4.49
C ALA A 718 -28.38 -5.01 -4.38
N GLY A 719 -28.86 -3.77 -4.30
CA GLY A 719 -30.29 -3.42 -4.19
C GLY A 719 -30.85 -3.38 -2.76
N ALA A 720 -30.04 -3.65 -1.74
CA ALA A 720 -30.42 -3.62 -0.31
C ALA A 720 -30.44 -2.17 0.22
N ARG A 721 -31.37 -1.35 -0.33
CA ARG A 721 -31.39 0.12 -0.15
C ARG A 721 -31.58 0.55 1.31
N GLU A 722 -32.52 -0.09 2.01
CA GLU A 722 -32.83 0.18 3.41
C GLU A 722 -31.60 -0.11 4.28
N LYS A 723 -30.93 -1.24 4.03
CA LYS A 723 -29.72 -1.62 4.78
C LYS A 723 -28.55 -0.68 4.47
N ALA A 724 -28.40 -0.24 3.23
CA ALA A 724 -27.41 0.78 2.86
C ALA A 724 -27.64 2.10 3.61
N LEU A 725 -28.90 2.54 3.75
CA LEU A 725 -29.26 3.73 4.51
C LEU A 725 -28.99 3.57 6.02
N GLU A 726 -29.26 2.40 6.62
CA GLU A 726 -28.91 2.11 8.01
C GLU A 726 -27.42 2.26 8.27
N VAL A 727 -26.57 1.80 7.34
CA VAL A 727 -25.12 1.93 7.44
C VAL A 727 -24.71 3.41 7.28
N LEU A 728 -25.26 4.15 6.30
CA LEU A 728 -24.99 5.56 6.10
C LEU A 728 -25.41 6.40 7.32
N ASP A 729 -26.57 6.11 7.93
CA ASP A 729 -27.06 6.81 9.11
C ASP A 729 -26.14 6.59 10.34
N GLN A 730 -25.49 5.43 10.46
CA GLN A 730 -24.48 5.18 11.49
C GLN A 730 -23.15 5.87 11.15
N LEU A 731 -22.69 5.79 9.90
CA LEU A 731 -21.45 6.39 9.44
C LEU A 731 -21.39 7.89 9.74
N VAL A 732 -22.46 8.63 9.44
CA VAL A 732 -22.47 10.09 9.63
C VAL A 732 -22.43 10.53 11.11
N THR A 733 -22.54 9.59 12.04
CA THR A 733 -22.36 9.83 13.48
C THR A 733 -20.99 9.37 13.99
N ALA A 734 -20.18 8.72 13.14
CA ALA A 734 -18.84 8.31 13.50
C ALA A 734 -17.92 9.53 13.65
N PRO A 735 -16.93 9.49 14.56
CA PRO A 735 -15.96 10.57 14.72
C PRO A 735 -15.12 10.72 13.45
N VAL A 736 -14.80 11.96 13.11
CA VAL A 736 -13.85 12.26 12.02
C VAL A 736 -12.48 11.75 12.40
N SER A 737 -11.82 11.06 11.49
CA SER A 737 -10.50 10.48 11.71
C SER A 737 -9.44 11.09 10.78
N ALA A 738 -8.18 10.91 11.14
CA ALA A 738 -7.05 11.30 10.30
C ALA A 738 -6.99 10.55 8.95
N ALA A 739 -7.74 9.46 8.77
CA ALA A 739 -7.88 8.76 7.50
C ALA A 739 -8.78 9.51 6.50
N GLY A 740 -9.55 10.49 6.96
CA GLY A 740 -10.42 11.32 6.14
C GLY A 740 -11.84 11.46 6.72
N ASN A 741 -12.61 12.37 6.14
CA ASN A 741 -14.00 12.63 6.51
C ASN A 741 -14.93 12.32 5.34
N VAL A 742 -15.59 11.17 5.39
CA VAL A 742 -16.54 10.77 4.35
C VAL A 742 -17.99 11.15 4.65
N ALA A 743 -18.29 11.71 5.84
CA ALA A 743 -19.64 12.03 6.27
C ALA A 743 -20.42 12.99 5.32
N PRO A 744 -19.82 14.09 4.80
CA PRO A 744 -20.53 14.93 3.84
C PRO A 744 -20.93 14.17 2.56
N VAL A 745 -20.03 13.33 2.02
CA VAL A 745 -20.32 12.49 0.85
C VAL A 745 -21.41 11.46 1.17
N ALA A 746 -21.35 10.84 2.35
CA ALA A 746 -22.37 9.87 2.79
C ALA A 746 -23.77 10.50 2.84
N HIS A 747 -23.88 11.74 3.30
CA HIS A 747 -25.14 12.48 3.27
C HIS A 747 -25.65 12.71 1.83
N TYR A 748 -24.81 13.08 0.88
CA TYR A 748 -25.22 13.22 -0.52
C TYR A 748 -25.61 11.88 -1.16
N VAL A 749 -24.91 10.79 -0.85
CA VAL A 749 -25.28 9.43 -1.26
C VAL A 749 -26.63 9.03 -0.68
N ALA A 750 -26.86 9.29 0.61
CA ALA A 750 -28.15 9.02 1.27
C ALA A 750 -29.28 9.87 0.65
N ALA A 751 -29.03 11.14 0.33
CA ALA A 751 -30.01 12.00 -0.34
C ALA A 751 -30.42 11.40 -1.69
N GLY A 752 -29.47 10.99 -2.53
CA GLY A 752 -29.76 10.33 -3.81
C GLY A 752 -30.55 9.03 -3.66
N LEU A 753 -30.25 8.21 -2.63
CA LEU A 753 -31.04 6.99 -2.33
C LEU A 753 -32.46 7.33 -1.91
N ARG A 754 -32.66 8.31 -1.03
CA ARG A 754 -34.00 8.77 -0.58
C ARG A 754 -34.83 9.34 -1.74
N GLU A 755 -34.24 10.10 -2.67
CA GLU A 755 -34.93 10.57 -3.88
C GLU A 755 -35.45 9.39 -4.71
N ARG A 756 -34.61 8.40 -4.98
CA ARG A 756 -34.98 7.18 -5.74
C ARG A 756 -36.03 6.30 -5.02
N MET A 757 -36.19 6.48 -3.72
CA MET A 757 -37.26 5.83 -2.92
C MET A 757 -38.54 6.66 -2.85
N GLY A 758 -38.56 7.86 -3.44
CA GLY A 758 -39.73 8.77 -3.39
C GLY A 758 -39.87 9.51 -2.06
N GLU A 759 -38.76 9.75 -1.34
CA GLU A 759 -38.72 10.41 -0.04
C GLU A 759 -38.01 11.80 -0.11
N PRO A 760 -38.50 12.76 -0.93
CA PRO A 760 -37.76 14.01 -1.20
C PRO A 760 -37.52 14.88 0.05
N ASN A 761 -38.40 14.84 1.04
CA ASN A 761 -38.24 15.58 2.29
C ASN A 761 -37.06 15.06 3.12
N ARG A 762 -36.87 13.73 3.16
CA ARG A 762 -35.72 13.12 3.82
C ARG A 762 -34.44 13.36 3.04
N ALA A 763 -34.50 13.31 1.70
CA ALA A 763 -33.38 13.67 0.83
C ALA A 763 -32.90 15.11 1.11
N ALA A 764 -33.82 16.07 1.14
CA ALA A 764 -33.51 17.46 1.46
C ALA A 764 -32.92 17.62 2.88
N ALA A 765 -33.34 16.78 3.85
CA ALA A 765 -32.75 16.78 5.19
C ALA A 765 -31.26 16.35 5.15
N HIS A 766 -30.92 15.30 4.42
CA HIS A 766 -29.52 14.87 4.26
C HIS A 766 -28.68 15.96 3.57
N ARG A 767 -29.15 16.61 2.51
CA ARG A 767 -28.45 17.73 1.87
C ARG A 767 -28.21 18.89 2.84
N ARG A 768 -29.18 19.22 3.71
CA ARG A 768 -28.96 20.25 4.77
C ARG A 768 -27.91 19.84 5.77
N LEU A 769 -27.88 18.56 6.18
CA LEU A 769 -26.87 18.04 7.11
C LEU A 769 -25.47 18.07 6.48
N ALA A 770 -25.34 17.72 5.20
CA ALA A 770 -24.07 17.84 4.47
C ALA A 770 -23.54 19.29 4.48
N ARG A 771 -24.44 20.29 4.24
CA ARG A 771 -24.06 21.71 4.25
C ARG A 771 -23.68 22.26 5.62
N SER A 772 -24.26 21.73 6.69
CA SER A 772 -24.01 22.20 8.07
C SER A 772 -22.95 21.38 8.82
N GLY A 773 -22.50 20.29 8.21
CA GLY A 773 -21.50 19.40 8.80
C GLY A 773 -20.07 19.93 8.67
N ASP A 774 -19.16 19.31 9.42
CA ASP A 774 -17.73 19.54 9.31
C ASP A 774 -17.22 18.99 7.97
N THR A 775 -16.50 19.80 7.20
CA THR A 775 -15.86 19.44 5.94
C THR A 775 -14.34 19.28 6.04
N THR A 776 -13.79 19.37 7.25
CA THR A 776 -12.36 19.11 7.48
C THR A 776 -12.03 17.71 6.99
N TRP A 777 -10.95 17.58 6.20
CA TRP A 777 -10.51 16.32 5.53
C TRP A 777 -11.56 15.65 4.65
N ALA A 778 -12.62 16.36 4.24
CA ALA A 778 -13.60 15.83 3.31
C ALA A 778 -13.08 15.96 1.86
N PHE A 779 -12.40 14.93 1.39
CA PHE A 779 -11.81 14.86 0.05
C PHE A 779 -12.52 13.80 -0.79
N PRO A 780 -13.63 14.14 -1.46
CA PRO A 780 -14.45 13.18 -2.20
C PRO A 780 -13.66 12.54 -3.35
N PHE A 781 -13.83 11.24 -3.52
CA PHE A 781 -13.17 10.48 -4.56
C PHE A 781 -14.08 9.37 -5.13
N GLY A 782 -13.84 8.99 -6.39
CA GLY A 782 -14.57 7.93 -7.07
C GLY A 782 -15.92 8.36 -7.67
N LEU A 783 -16.47 7.51 -8.56
CA LEU A 783 -17.65 7.81 -9.34
C LEU A 783 -18.94 7.90 -8.52
N ASP A 784 -19.03 7.17 -7.41
CA ASP A 784 -20.22 7.23 -6.55
C ASP A 784 -20.34 8.57 -5.83
N ALA A 785 -19.20 9.15 -5.40
CA ALA A 785 -19.15 10.51 -4.86
C ALA A 785 -19.45 11.56 -5.93
N HIS A 786 -18.85 11.41 -7.15
CA HIS A 786 -19.12 12.27 -8.28
C HIS A 786 -20.62 12.34 -8.58
N ASP A 787 -21.25 11.18 -8.78
CA ASP A 787 -22.65 11.11 -9.19
C ASP A 787 -23.59 11.65 -8.10
N ALA A 788 -23.30 11.36 -6.81
CA ALA A 788 -24.08 11.87 -5.68
C ALA A 788 -24.04 13.42 -5.60
N LEU A 789 -22.86 14.02 -5.84
CA LEU A 789 -22.72 15.49 -5.85
C LEU A 789 -23.41 16.12 -7.07
N VAL A 790 -23.25 15.52 -8.26
CA VAL A 790 -23.90 15.99 -9.51
C VAL A 790 -25.43 15.88 -9.41
N GLU A 791 -25.96 14.74 -8.92
CA GLU A 791 -27.40 14.55 -8.68
C GLU A 791 -27.95 15.59 -7.69
N SER A 792 -27.17 15.87 -6.61
CA SER A 792 -27.57 16.88 -5.62
C SER A 792 -27.64 18.28 -6.24
N LEU A 793 -26.65 18.68 -7.02
CA LEU A 793 -26.62 19.98 -7.70
C LEU A 793 -27.70 20.11 -8.79
N ALA A 794 -28.15 19.01 -9.39
CA ALA A 794 -29.27 19.02 -10.31
C ALA A 794 -30.59 19.37 -9.59
N VAL A 795 -30.73 19.05 -8.30
CA VAL A 795 -31.92 19.37 -7.48
C VAL A 795 -31.76 20.72 -6.78
N GLU A 796 -30.60 21.01 -6.21
CA GLU A 796 -30.27 22.23 -5.47
C GLU A 796 -29.02 22.90 -6.10
N PRO A 797 -29.18 23.69 -7.18
CA PRO A 797 -28.04 24.30 -7.91
C PRO A 797 -27.25 25.33 -7.12
N ASP A 798 -27.74 25.79 -5.98
CA ASP A 798 -27.11 26.80 -5.12
C ASP A 798 -26.47 26.17 -3.86
N ASP A 799 -26.18 24.84 -3.88
CA ASP A 799 -25.48 24.17 -2.79
C ASP A 799 -23.96 24.44 -2.87
N ALA A 800 -23.49 25.43 -2.12
CA ALA A 800 -22.09 25.85 -2.11
C ALA A 800 -21.14 24.72 -1.62
N THR A 801 -21.56 23.89 -0.67
CA THR A 801 -20.77 22.76 -0.18
C THR A 801 -20.60 21.69 -1.25
N ALA A 802 -21.69 21.34 -1.96
CA ALA A 802 -21.61 20.39 -3.07
C ALA A 802 -20.70 20.90 -4.19
N HIS A 803 -20.77 22.21 -4.53
CA HIS A 803 -19.87 22.84 -5.49
C HIS A 803 -18.40 22.76 -5.04
N SER A 804 -18.09 23.07 -3.77
CA SER A 804 -16.74 23.01 -3.21
C SER A 804 -16.16 21.59 -3.32
N LEU A 805 -16.92 20.59 -2.86
CA LEU A 805 -16.52 19.18 -2.84
C LEU A 805 -16.37 18.60 -4.25
N LEU A 806 -17.33 18.90 -5.15
CA LEU A 806 -17.25 18.45 -6.55
C LEU A 806 -16.04 19.06 -7.25
N GLY A 807 -15.73 20.32 -6.98
CA GLY A 807 -14.52 20.97 -7.51
C GLY A 807 -13.24 20.22 -7.15
N MET A 808 -13.10 19.72 -5.90
CA MET A 808 -11.93 18.92 -5.50
C MET A 808 -11.80 17.63 -6.29
N LEU A 809 -12.90 16.89 -6.43
CA LEU A 809 -12.94 15.64 -7.20
C LEU A 809 -12.61 15.86 -8.68
N LEU A 810 -13.21 16.88 -9.30
CA LEU A 810 -12.97 17.23 -10.70
C LEU A 810 -11.52 17.63 -10.95
N TYR A 811 -10.91 18.40 -10.03
CA TYR A 811 -9.51 18.80 -10.13
C TYR A 811 -8.56 17.60 -10.10
N ALA A 812 -8.81 16.65 -9.19
CA ALA A 812 -8.05 15.41 -9.07
C ALA A 812 -8.14 14.55 -10.35
N HIS A 813 -9.31 14.53 -11.00
CA HIS A 813 -9.52 13.82 -12.26
C HIS A 813 -9.11 14.59 -13.51
N GLY A 814 -8.43 15.74 -13.37
CA GLY A 814 -7.90 16.53 -14.50
C GLY A 814 -8.94 17.44 -15.18
N ARG A 815 -10.18 17.49 -14.71
CA ARG A 815 -11.24 18.42 -15.18
C ARG A 815 -11.08 19.80 -14.52
N ARG A 816 -9.85 20.35 -14.62
CA ARG A 816 -9.41 21.50 -13.83
C ARG A 816 -10.19 22.78 -14.09
N ARG A 817 -10.66 23.02 -15.35
CA ARG A 817 -11.46 24.20 -15.69
C ARG A 817 -12.83 24.14 -15.01
N GLU A 818 -13.46 22.99 -15.07
CA GLU A 818 -14.76 22.77 -14.43
C GLU A 818 -14.63 22.87 -12.89
N ALA A 819 -13.56 22.33 -12.32
CA ALA A 819 -13.25 22.48 -10.91
C ALA A 819 -13.20 23.95 -10.48
N ARG A 820 -12.45 24.79 -11.23
CA ARG A 820 -12.38 26.23 -10.99
C ARG A 820 -13.78 26.86 -11.03
N ASP A 821 -14.58 26.55 -12.05
CA ASP A 821 -15.90 27.13 -12.22
C ASP A 821 -16.84 26.76 -11.05
N HIS A 822 -16.75 25.53 -10.53
CA HIS A 822 -17.45 25.10 -9.32
C HIS A 822 -16.97 25.84 -8.06
N TRP A 823 -15.67 26.03 -7.86
CA TRP A 823 -15.14 26.78 -6.72
C TRP A 823 -15.53 28.24 -6.75
N GLU A 824 -15.45 28.91 -7.92
CA GLU A 824 -15.92 30.30 -8.07
C GLU A 824 -17.44 30.40 -7.85
N ARG A 825 -18.22 29.39 -8.27
CA ARG A 825 -19.64 29.34 -7.98
C ARG A 825 -19.91 29.25 -6.48
N ALA A 826 -19.21 28.36 -5.75
CA ALA A 826 -19.34 28.25 -4.29
C ALA A 826 -19.05 29.60 -3.58
N ILE A 827 -17.98 30.27 -4.00
CA ILE A 827 -17.61 31.59 -3.46
C ILE A 827 -18.71 32.63 -3.78
N SER A 828 -19.27 32.65 -5.01
CA SER A 828 -20.36 33.57 -5.39
C SER A 828 -21.64 33.35 -4.58
N LEU A 829 -21.84 32.14 -4.04
CA LEU A 829 -22.93 31.80 -3.12
C LEU A 829 -22.64 32.17 -1.65
N GLY A 830 -21.48 32.77 -1.37
CA GLY A 830 -21.10 33.27 -0.06
C GLY A 830 -20.25 32.30 0.79
N ALA A 831 -19.80 31.19 0.21
CA ALA A 831 -18.86 30.32 0.91
C ALA A 831 -17.46 30.98 0.99
N ASP A 832 -16.85 30.92 2.15
CA ASP A 832 -15.56 31.56 2.45
C ASP A 832 -14.60 30.66 3.27
N ASP A 833 -14.80 29.37 3.15
CA ASP A 833 -13.96 28.36 3.76
C ASP A 833 -12.50 28.48 3.25
N PRO A 834 -11.48 28.39 4.11
CA PRO A 834 -10.07 28.58 3.71
C PRO A 834 -9.57 27.52 2.72
N VAL A 835 -10.09 26.28 2.75
CA VAL A 835 -9.75 25.24 1.77
C VAL A 835 -10.31 25.60 0.39
N LEU A 836 -11.56 26.05 0.32
CA LEU A 836 -12.19 26.53 -0.91
C LEU A 836 -11.42 27.71 -1.51
N LEU A 837 -11.13 28.73 -0.70
CA LEU A 837 -10.38 29.92 -1.13
C LEU A 837 -8.99 29.58 -1.65
N ARG A 838 -8.27 28.70 -0.93
CA ARG A 838 -6.96 28.20 -1.36
C ARG A 838 -7.04 27.46 -2.69
N ASN A 839 -8.03 26.57 -2.86
CA ASN A 839 -8.20 25.81 -4.08
C ASN A 839 -8.57 26.72 -5.28
N ALA A 840 -9.41 27.71 -5.06
CA ALA A 840 -9.72 28.73 -6.06
C ALA A 840 -8.49 29.56 -6.44
N GLY A 841 -7.67 29.95 -5.46
CA GLY A 841 -6.39 30.64 -5.69
C GLY A 841 -5.41 29.81 -6.50
N LEU A 842 -5.28 28.52 -6.18
CA LEU A 842 -4.47 27.57 -6.94
C LEU A 842 -4.95 27.48 -8.40
N ALA A 843 -6.26 27.40 -8.62
CA ALA A 843 -6.83 27.31 -9.95
C ALA A 843 -6.71 28.65 -10.73
N ALA A 844 -6.85 29.79 -10.07
CA ALA A 844 -6.62 31.10 -10.67
C ALA A 844 -5.20 31.19 -11.23
N TYR A 845 -4.19 30.81 -10.44
CA TYR A 845 -2.80 30.81 -10.87
C TYR A 845 -2.50 29.78 -11.96
N THR A 846 -2.87 28.52 -11.74
CA THR A 846 -2.41 27.41 -12.61
C THR A 846 -3.23 27.21 -13.87
N ILE A 847 -4.48 27.69 -13.92
CA ILE A 847 -5.43 27.42 -14.99
C ILE A 847 -5.87 28.70 -15.69
N ALA A 848 -6.25 29.72 -14.92
CA ALA A 848 -6.70 30.99 -15.45
C ALA A 848 -5.52 31.92 -15.81
N HIS A 849 -4.33 31.71 -15.22
CA HIS A 849 -3.17 32.60 -15.29
C HIS A 849 -3.52 34.02 -14.86
N ASP A 850 -4.36 34.12 -13.81
CA ASP A 850 -4.84 35.35 -13.21
C ASP A 850 -4.14 35.54 -11.86
N ASP A 851 -3.00 36.25 -11.90
CA ASP A 851 -2.12 36.43 -10.76
C ASP A 851 -2.77 37.26 -9.66
N ASP A 852 -3.57 38.27 -10.03
CA ASP A 852 -4.24 39.16 -9.07
C ASP A 852 -5.33 38.41 -8.32
N THR A 853 -6.17 37.63 -9.01
CA THR A 853 -7.18 36.81 -8.36
C THR A 853 -6.52 35.71 -7.50
N ALA A 854 -5.43 35.09 -7.97
CA ALA A 854 -4.72 34.07 -7.20
C ALA A 854 -4.20 34.64 -5.87
N TRP A 855 -3.55 35.83 -5.92
CA TRP A 855 -3.02 36.49 -4.75
C TRP A 855 -4.15 36.86 -3.78
N GLU A 856 -5.24 37.44 -4.27
CA GLU A 856 -6.37 37.85 -3.43
C GLU A 856 -7.04 36.63 -2.76
N ARG A 857 -7.22 35.51 -3.45
CA ARG A 857 -7.77 34.28 -2.86
C ARG A 857 -6.88 33.69 -1.77
N TYR A 858 -5.57 33.65 -1.98
CA TYR A 858 -4.63 33.19 -0.95
C TYR A 858 -4.60 34.14 0.25
N ARG A 859 -4.69 35.48 0.02
CA ARG A 859 -4.81 36.45 1.10
C ARG A 859 -6.08 36.20 1.93
N GLN A 860 -7.23 36.04 1.27
CA GLN A 860 -8.50 35.71 1.95
C GLN A 860 -8.41 34.38 2.72
N ALA A 861 -7.80 33.34 2.16
CA ALA A 861 -7.61 32.06 2.83
C ALA A 861 -6.78 32.20 4.13
N VAL A 862 -5.67 32.94 4.07
CA VAL A 862 -4.81 33.22 5.23
C VAL A 862 -5.55 34.04 6.27
N ASP A 863 -6.35 35.05 5.88
CA ASP A 863 -7.16 35.88 6.78
C ASP A 863 -8.21 35.00 7.53
N ARG A 864 -8.76 33.95 6.88
CA ARG A 864 -9.72 33.01 7.50
C ARG A 864 -9.04 31.99 8.41
N ALA A 865 -7.80 31.60 8.12
CA ALA A 865 -7.03 30.64 8.91
C ALA A 865 -5.62 31.17 9.22
N PRO A 866 -5.48 32.21 10.07
CA PRO A 866 -4.19 32.87 10.29
C PRO A 866 -3.12 31.98 10.94
N GLY A 867 -3.52 30.93 11.66
CA GLY A 867 -2.65 29.92 12.24
C GLY A 867 -2.22 28.80 11.30
N ALA A 868 -2.69 28.77 10.05
CA ALA A 868 -2.36 27.71 9.11
C ALA A 868 -0.99 27.95 8.46
N ALA A 869 0.05 27.30 8.97
CA ALA A 869 1.42 27.41 8.45
C ALA A 869 1.51 26.96 6.97
N ARG A 870 0.71 25.96 6.56
CA ARG A 870 0.62 25.51 5.17
C ARG A 870 0.17 26.63 4.23
N LEU A 871 -0.86 27.38 4.58
CA LEU A 871 -1.34 28.50 3.75
C LEU A 871 -0.30 29.61 3.63
N ARG A 872 0.39 29.91 4.70
CA ARG A 872 1.47 30.91 4.69
C ARG A 872 2.63 30.49 3.80
N TYR A 873 3.00 29.20 3.88
CA TYR A 873 4.00 28.62 2.98
C TYR A 873 3.60 28.77 1.51
N GLU A 874 2.39 28.33 1.16
CA GLU A 874 1.89 28.41 -0.23
C GLU A 874 1.72 29.87 -0.69
N GLN A 875 1.27 30.78 0.18
CA GLN A 875 1.17 32.21 -0.11
C GLN A 875 2.57 32.81 -0.37
N ASP A 876 3.59 32.48 0.43
CA ASP A 876 4.94 32.94 0.22
C ASP A 876 5.57 32.36 -1.05
N GLN A 877 5.33 31.09 -1.35
CA GLN A 877 5.71 30.48 -2.64
C GLN A 877 5.07 31.21 -3.83
N LEU A 878 3.79 31.58 -3.73
CA LEU A 878 3.12 32.38 -4.75
C LEU A 878 3.75 33.75 -4.86
N ALA A 879 3.99 34.47 -3.72
CA ALA A 879 4.65 35.78 -3.70
C ALA A 879 6.01 35.75 -4.40
N ALA A 880 6.82 34.72 -4.14
CA ALA A 880 8.10 34.51 -4.82
C ALA A 880 7.95 34.38 -6.34
N ARG A 881 6.96 33.63 -6.81
CA ARG A 881 6.67 33.43 -8.25
C ARG A 881 6.12 34.68 -8.92
N LEU A 882 5.39 35.52 -8.19
CA LEU A 882 4.90 36.82 -8.63
C LEU A 882 5.95 37.92 -8.57
N GLY A 883 7.17 37.61 -8.06
CA GLY A 883 8.30 38.56 -8.00
C GLY A 883 8.17 39.58 -6.88
N HIS A 884 7.45 39.29 -5.80
CA HIS A 884 7.43 40.16 -4.62
C HIS A 884 8.83 40.27 -4.01
N PRO A 885 9.29 41.46 -3.59
CA PRO A 885 10.60 41.67 -2.97
C PRO A 885 10.84 40.78 -1.76
N ALA A 886 12.06 40.31 -1.56
CA ALA A 886 12.44 39.49 -0.41
C ALA A 886 12.14 40.19 0.93
N ALA A 887 12.38 41.52 1.02
CA ALA A 887 12.09 42.31 2.18
C ALA A 887 10.60 42.32 2.55
N ASP A 888 9.68 42.40 1.54
CA ASP A 888 8.24 42.38 1.78
C ASP A 888 7.76 40.98 2.19
N ARG A 889 8.37 39.92 1.61
CA ARG A 889 8.11 38.52 1.99
C ARG A 889 8.55 38.28 3.42
N LEU A 890 9.78 38.68 3.76
CA LEU A 890 10.32 38.57 5.12
C LEU A 890 9.46 39.28 6.13
N ALA A 891 9.05 40.51 5.87
CA ALA A 891 8.22 41.31 6.78
C ALA A 891 6.87 40.61 7.10
N ARG A 892 6.23 40.01 6.09
CA ARG A 892 4.99 39.23 6.30
C ARG A 892 5.23 37.99 7.15
N LEU A 893 6.35 37.30 7.00
CA LEU A 893 6.68 36.13 7.80
C LEU A 893 7.11 36.51 9.22
N ASP A 894 7.87 37.61 9.40
CA ASP A 894 8.26 38.15 10.72
C ASP A 894 7.03 38.45 11.59
N GLU A 895 5.98 39.00 11.02
CA GLU A 895 4.71 39.35 11.74
C GLU A 895 4.05 38.11 12.35
N HIS A 896 4.33 36.91 11.82
CA HIS A 896 3.69 35.67 12.24
C HIS A 896 4.71 34.57 12.55
N ARG A 897 5.83 34.95 13.17
CA ARG A 897 6.99 34.08 13.39
C ARG A 897 6.64 32.73 14.06
N GLU A 898 5.73 32.69 15.03
CA GLU A 898 5.32 31.44 15.68
C GLU A 898 4.70 30.45 14.69
N VAL A 899 3.83 30.92 13.80
CA VAL A 899 3.21 30.10 12.76
C VAL A 899 4.25 29.64 11.72
N VAL A 900 5.20 30.51 11.38
CA VAL A 900 6.29 30.19 10.46
C VAL A 900 7.14 29.05 11.01
N LEU A 901 7.50 29.11 12.28
CA LEU A 901 8.35 28.11 12.94
C LEU A 901 7.63 26.78 13.23
N ALA A 902 6.31 26.73 13.10
CA ALA A 902 5.55 25.48 13.23
C ALA A 902 5.70 24.55 12.02
N ARG A 903 6.42 24.95 10.95
CA ARG A 903 6.56 24.16 9.74
C ARG A 903 7.99 24.25 9.19
N ASP A 904 8.64 23.13 8.99
CA ASP A 904 10.07 23.04 8.65
C ASP A 904 10.43 23.72 7.33
N ASP A 905 9.72 23.42 6.23
CA ASP A 905 10.01 24.00 4.94
C ASP A 905 9.73 25.51 4.87
N LEU A 906 8.72 26.01 5.63
CA LEU A 906 8.50 27.45 5.76
C LEU A 906 9.58 28.11 6.64
N THR A 907 10.07 27.42 7.67
CA THR A 907 11.21 27.87 8.48
C THR A 907 12.49 27.98 7.64
N ILE A 908 12.75 27.02 6.77
CA ILE A 908 13.89 27.07 5.85
C ILE A 908 13.74 28.25 4.89
N GLU A 909 12.56 28.46 4.30
CA GLU A 909 12.30 29.61 3.43
C GLU A 909 12.50 30.95 4.14
N TYR A 910 12.04 31.04 5.40
CA TYR A 910 12.24 32.19 6.24
C TYR A 910 13.72 32.45 6.54
N ALA A 911 14.51 31.41 6.83
CA ALA A 911 15.96 31.51 7.00
C ALA A 911 16.66 31.98 5.73
N GLU A 912 16.25 31.50 4.56
CA GLU A 912 16.76 31.99 3.27
C GLU A 912 16.47 33.48 3.04
N LEU A 913 15.28 33.95 3.41
CA LEU A 913 14.93 35.36 3.33
C LEU A 913 15.75 36.21 4.32
N LEU A 914 15.99 35.71 5.54
CA LEU A 914 16.88 36.38 6.50
C LEU A 914 18.31 36.53 5.92
N ILE A 915 18.87 35.51 5.29
CA ILE A 915 20.17 35.56 4.65
C ILE A 915 20.18 36.62 3.52
N ALA A 916 19.14 36.58 2.67
CA ALA A 916 19.03 37.52 1.54
C ALA A 916 18.94 38.99 1.99
N GLU A 917 18.35 39.26 3.15
CA GLU A 917 18.23 40.61 3.72
C GLU A 917 19.38 40.97 4.71
N GLY A 918 20.46 40.17 4.73
CA GLY A 918 21.67 40.46 5.53
C GLY A 918 21.56 40.10 7.02
N ARG A 919 20.55 39.32 7.42
CA ARG A 919 20.33 38.82 8.81
C ARG A 919 20.87 37.39 8.97
N ALA A 920 22.08 37.11 8.44
CA ALA A 920 22.65 35.77 8.40
C ALA A 920 22.88 35.14 9.79
N GLU A 921 23.20 35.96 10.81
CA GLU A 921 23.38 35.46 12.19
C GLU A 921 22.06 34.86 12.74
N GLU A 922 20.97 35.59 12.55
CA GLU A 922 19.65 35.08 12.96
C GLU A 922 19.24 33.80 12.24
N ALA A 923 19.54 33.71 10.93
CA ALA A 923 19.31 32.51 10.16
C ALA A 923 20.15 31.32 10.66
N TYR A 924 21.43 31.55 10.95
CA TYR A 924 22.33 30.54 11.47
C TYR A 924 21.86 30.02 12.84
N ASP A 925 21.53 30.93 13.76
CA ASP A 925 21.01 30.57 15.09
C ASP A 925 19.70 29.78 15.01
N LEU A 926 18.80 30.21 14.12
CA LEU A 926 17.53 29.53 13.89
C LEU A 926 17.73 28.09 13.39
N LEU A 927 18.60 27.91 12.38
CA LEU A 927 18.84 26.60 11.78
C LEU A 927 19.61 25.63 12.69
N THR A 928 20.44 26.17 13.63
CA THR A 928 21.21 25.36 14.60
C THR A 928 20.45 25.04 15.88
N SER A 929 19.41 25.81 16.22
CA SER A 929 18.70 25.70 17.50
C SER A 929 17.52 24.72 17.48
N ARG A 930 17.25 24.06 16.36
CA ARG A 930 16.11 23.15 16.21
C ARG A 930 16.42 21.90 15.40
N SER A 931 15.60 20.86 15.58
CA SER A 931 15.58 19.69 14.71
C SER A 931 14.70 19.92 13.48
N PHE A 932 15.03 19.24 12.39
CA PHE A 932 14.23 19.21 11.16
C PHE A 932 13.85 17.78 10.82
N HIS A 933 12.63 17.58 10.34
CA HIS A 933 12.14 16.31 9.84
C HIS A 933 12.07 16.39 8.31
N PRO A 934 13.13 16.04 7.62
CA PRO A 934 13.18 16.16 6.16
C PRO A 934 12.24 15.16 5.49
N TRP A 935 11.79 15.53 4.30
CA TRP A 935 11.19 14.59 3.36
C TRP A 935 12.28 13.82 2.65
N GLU A 936 12.03 12.56 2.32
CA GLU A 936 12.89 11.83 1.40
C GLU A 936 13.06 12.60 0.08
N GLY A 937 14.30 12.84 -0.32
CA GLY A 937 14.65 13.69 -1.46
C GLY A 937 14.63 15.20 -1.22
N GLY A 938 14.33 15.65 0.01
CA GLY A 938 14.32 17.05 0.42
C GLY A 938 15.35 17.41 1.50
N GLU A 939 16.19 16.47 1.88
CA GLU A 939 17.11 16.53 3.03
C GLU A 939 18.13 17.67 2.93
N GLY A 940 18.61 17.91 1.73
CA GLY A 940 19.64 18.92 1.49
C GLY A 940 19.22 20.37 1.71
N ARG A 941 17.93 20.68 1.80
CA ARG A 941 17.44 22.07 1.87
C ARG A 941 17.88 22.78 3.15
N ALA A 942 17.69 22.14 4.30
CA ALA A 942 18.11 22.70 5.58
C ALA A 942 19.63 22.87 5.67
N LEU A 943 20.39 21.86 5.23
CA LEU A 943 21.85 21.89 5.19
C LEU A 943 22.37 23.00 4.26
N GLN A 944 21.79 23.14 3.07
CA GLN A 944 22.16 24.19 2.11
C GLN A 944 21.86 25.59 2.66
N ALA A 945 20.74 25.78 3.36
CA ALA A 945 20.43 27.06 4.02
C ALA A 945 21.44 27.36 5.13
N TRP A 946 21.81 26.34 5.93
CA TRP A 946 22.80 26.45 6.98
C TRP A 946 24.19 26.80 6.42
N ASP A 947 24.63 26.14 5.33
CA ASP A 947 25.91 26.44 4.66
C ASP A 947 25.94 27.89 4.13
N ARG A 948 24.82 28.36 3.55
CA ARG A 948 24.71 29.75 3.08
C ARG A 948 24.79 30.76 4.24
N ALA A 949 24.08 30.48 5.34
CA ALA A 949 24.12 31.31 6.55
C ALA A 949 25.57 31.38 7.08
N ARG A 950 26.24 30.24 7.20
CA ARG A 950 27.63 30.17 7.65
C ARG A 950 28.58 30.91 6.72
N ALA A 951 28.43 30.75 5.41
CA ALA A 951 29.27 31.44 4.43
C ALA A 951 29.07 32.98 4.43
N ALA A 952 27.87 33.45 4.74
CA ALA A 952 27.57 34.86 4.87
C ALA A 952 28.14 35.50 6.16
N LEU A 953 28.46 34.69 7.16
CA LEU A 953 29.09 35.10 8.41
C LEU A 953 30.64 35.14 8.33
N GLY A 954 31.27 34.59 7.31
CA GLY A 954 32.72 34.50 7.10
C GLY A 954 33.23 33.18 7.60
#